data_99dae8a6e6fc18cade24c194d7ab1206
#
_entry.id   99dae8a6e6fc18cade24c194d7ab1206
#
_cell.length_a   1.000
_cell.length_b   1.000
_cell.length_c   1.000
_cell.angle_alpha   90.00
_cell.angle_beta   90.00
_cell.angle_gamma   90.00
#
_symmetry.space_group_name_H-M   'P 1'
#
loop_
_entity.id
_entity.type
_entity.pdbx_description
1 polymer ?
#
loop_
_entity_poly.entity_id
_entity_poly.type
_entity_poly.pdbx_seq_one_letter_code
_entity_poly.pdbx_strand_id
1 'polypeptide(L)'
;MLTGVGVEGRWFARTAQLKLSPIKEMELAASRIPGVVSLAQGIPSFDTPEPIKAFVQQKIAEGVCAKYSLTPGLPQLRELIAESLLREGMHYDAESEIIVTCGSIEGIAATLLTLTQPGDEVILPTPSYASYQEVVRLAGCTPRFALLREEENFAFDLEAFERCLSSRTRAILYCNPNNPTGTVFSQAETLALIELAERHALFLIIDEAYKDFVYTKEPYYSPAQLAAVRSWVVRVFTFSKAYGMTGWRVGYLHSDTRNTREILKVHDALVTCAPVVSQYAAIAALEYGETHIATFRHAFKERRDRTLEHLDVLSHVFDYQKPEGAYFVFPRVKDIVPRARDSRRLAFHILENAKVALVPGSAFGPSGEAHLRMNFGRDLADIDMAFERLAAYFHQPAPRPTRTDPSAATPLVPVTPVATTIPRLLSRRSLRRLAIPYLQALARVFLRRKKPLIVAIAGNRGKTVMKRLLGELLGLRYHVRTNPRSYNTEIGLPLAILNLQIETQSLWNIVRTLFRAAWTACCSREKLDVLVLELGIRQRGDMRQLLRTMQPDIAVLTTLTPNFSTDVELLRTFQEEIQTLCQTVGSHCHFLIDGDDRLLSEVAHTLSAPPVFLRRSQWSANGQGLTLHSGQRTYQVTRELIGESERMSIQAAVLLAEQWTDLTTAEIRCFLTEEEDRSQNGTAHI
;
A
#
# COMPACT_ATOMS: atom_id res chain seq x y z
N MET A 1 29.40 -28.94 -9.78
CA MET A 1 27.93 -29.12 -9.71
C MET A 1 27.40 -28.39 -8.48
N LEU A 2 27.06 -27.11 -8.60
CA LEU A 2 26.34 -26.40 -7.57
C LEU A 2 24.85 -26.47 -7.92
N THR A 3 24.15 -27.34 -7.23
CA THR A 3 22.70 -27.56 -7.38
C THR A 3 21.97 -26.29 -6.93
N GLY A 4 21.33 -25.61 -7.88
CA GLY A 4 20.55 -24.38 -7.70
C GLY A 4 19.28 -24.58 -6.85
N VAL A 5 19.45 -24.74 -5.55
CA VAL A 5 18.36 -24.82 -4.58
C VAL A 5 18.60 -23.74 -3.54
N GLY A 6 17.87 -22.65 -3.62
CA GLY A 6 17.71 -21.72 -2.51
C GLY A 6 18.28 -20.31 -2.64
N VAL A 7 18.61 -19.81 -3.83
CA VAL A 7 19.19 -18.46 -3.99
C VAL A 7 18.13 -17.37 -3.83
N GLU A 8 16.93 -17.51 -4.38
CA GLU A 8 15.84 -16.51 -4.25
C GLU A 8 15.34 -16.34 -2.82
N GLY A 9 15.28 -17.41 -2.01
CA GLY A 9 14.90 -17.31 -0.59
C GLY A 9 15.95 -16.60 0.27
N ARG A 10 17.19 -16.47 -0.20
CA ARG A 10 18.27 -15.79 0.51
C ARG A 10 18.33 -14.29 0.21
N TRP A 11 18.01 -13.85 -1.02
CA TRP A 11 18.25 -12.46 -1.44
C TRP A 11 17.24 -11.47 -0.86
N PHE A 12 15.99 -11.88 -0.70
CA PHE A 12 14.91 -11.01 -0.20
C PHE A 12 14.32 -11.47 1.13
N ALA A 13 15.02 -12.33 1.88
CA ALA A 13 14.49 -12.94 3.10
C ALA A 13 14.02 -11.88 4.13
N ARG A 14 14.78 -10.77 4.28
CA ARG A 14 14.43 -9.68 5.18
C ARG A 14 13.22 -8.88 4.67
N THR A 15 13.19 -8.54 3.37
CA THR A 15 12.15 -7.70 2.79
C THR A 15 10.88 -8.46 2.40
N ALA A 16 10.96 -9.79 2.25
CA ALA A 16 9.80 -10.64 1.93
C ALA A 16 8.69 -10.57 3.00
N GLN A 17 9.03 -10.19 4.23
CA GLN A 17 8.08 -10.02 5.33
C GLN A 17 7.55 -8.59 5.46
N LEU A 18 8.17 -7.61 4.79
CA LEU A 18 7.77 -6.22 4.85
C LEU A 18 6.59 -5.95 3.91
N LYS A 19 5.71 -5.06 4.34
CA LYS A 19 4.58 -4.59 3.54
C LYS A 19 4.71 -3.09 3.29
N LEU A 20 4.29 -2.64 2.11
CA LEU A 20 4.09 -1.22 1.89
C LEU A 20 3.00 -0.71 2.84
N SER A 21 3.19 0.49 3.37
CA SER A 21 2.22 1.10 4.28
C SER A 21 0.83 1.19 3.61
N PRO A 22 -0.23 0.64 4.24
CA PRO A 22 -1.61 0.76 3.73
C PRO A 22 -2.06 2.21 3.59
N ILE A 23 -1.49 3.14 4.36
CA ILE A 23 -1.72 4.58 4.22
C ILE A 23 -1.24 5.05 2.85
N LYS A 24 -0.04 4.63 2.42
CA LYS A 24 0.50 4.97 1.10
C LYS A 24 -0.26 4.28 -0.05
N GLU A 25 -0.73 3.07 0.18
CA GLU A 25 -1.58 2.37 -0.78
C GLU A 25 -2.89 3.13 -1.02
N MET A 26 -3.53 3.61 0.06
CA MET A 26 -4.76 4.42 -0.02
C MET A 26 -4.51 5.74 -0.75
N GLU A 27 -3.44 6.46 -0.41
CA GLU A 27 -3.08 7.73 -1.08
C GLU A 27 -2.81 7.52 -2.58
N LEU A 28 -2.11 6.44 -2.93
CA LEU A 28 -1.86 6.12 -4.34
C LEU A 28 -3.16 5.76 -5.08
N ALA A 29 -4.11 5.12 -4.42
CA ALA A 29 -5.42 4.84 -5.00
C ALA A 29 -6.24 6.13 -5.15
N ALA A 30 -6.24 6.98 -4.11
CA ALA A 30 -6.93 8.27 -4.10
C ALA A 30 -6.42 9.21 -5.20
N SER A 31 -5.10 9.27 -5.43
CA SER A 31 -4.51 10.12 -6.47
C SER A 31 -4.92 9.77 -7.91
N ARG A 32 -5.54 8.61 -8.11
CA ARG A 32 -6.03 8.13 -9.41
C ARG A 32 -7.51 8.43 -9.65
N ILE A 33 -8.20 8.97 -8.65
CA ILE A 33 -9.64 9.27 -8.72
C ILE A 33 -9.84 10.77 -8.60
N PRO A 34 -10.33 11.46 -9.64
CA PRO A 34 -10.57 12.88 -9.61
C PRO A 34 -11.58 13.28 -8.53
N GLY A 35 -11.33 14.42 -7.89
CA GLY A 35 -12.25 15.00 -6.91
C GLY A 35 -12.36 14.25 -5.57
N VAL A 36 -11.40 13.39 -5.24
CA VAL A 36 -11.32 12.73 -3.92
C VAL A 36 -10.95 13.75 -2.85
N VAL A 37 -11.67 13.71 -1.73
CA VAL A 37 -11.29 14.38 -0.49
C VAL A 37 -10.55 13.37 0.39
N SER A 38 -9.29 13.66 0.74
CA SER A 38 -8.48 12.73 1.54
C SER A 38 -8.43 13.11 3.01
N LEU A 39 -9.00 12.25 3.87
CA LEU A 39 -8.77 12.23 5.31
C LEU A 39 -7.81 11.07 5.71
N ALA A 40 -7.09 10.49 4.74
CA ALA A 40 -6.22 9.35 4.97
C ALA A 40 -4.81 9.76 5.41
N GLN A 41 -4.24 10.79 4.78
CA GLN A 41 -2.84 11.16 5.02
C GLN A 41 -2.68 11.91 6.34
N GLY A 42 -1.73 11.46 7.18
CA GLY A 42 -1.41 12.11 8.47
C GLY A 42 -0.55 13.36 8.30
N ILE A 43 -0.99 14.29 7.44
CA ILE A 43 -0.32 15.58 7.17
C ILE A 43 -1.27 16.68 7.58
N PRO A 44 -0.81 17.68 8.38
CA PRO A 44 -1.58 18.89 8.64
C PRO A 44 -1.75 19.71 7.36
N SER A 45 -2.85 20.47 7.24
CA SER A 45 -3.07 21.36 6.10
C SER A 45 -2.23 22.64 6.16
N PHE A 46 -1.60 22.90 7.30
CA PHE A 46 -0.75 24.06 7.49
C PHE A 46 0.57 23.91 6.74
N ASP A 47 1.02 25.00 6.11
CA ASP A 47 2.37 25.11 5.57
C ASP A 47 3.38 25.38 6.69
N THR A 48 4.66 25.15 6.40
CA THR A 48 5.77 25.56 7.26
C THR A 48 5.72 27.08 7.49
N PRO A 49 5.74 27.57 8.74
CA PRO A 49 5.67 29.00 9.06
C PRO A 49 6.71 29.84 8.30
N GLU A 50 6.29 31.03 7.86
CA GLU A 50 7.13 31.92 7.04
C GLU A 50 8.47 32.29 7.67
N PRO A 51 8.60 32.56 9.00
CA PRO A 51 9.90 32.83 9.60
C PRO A 51 10.91 31.67 9.43
N ILE A 52 10.42 30.41 9.46
CA ILE A 52 11.26 29.24 9.26
C ILE A 52 11.77 29.20 7.80
N LYS A 53 10.89 29.44 6.83
CA LYS A 53 11.26 29.45 5.40
C LYS A 53 12.25 30.56 5.09
N ALA A 54 12.01 31.78 5.60
CA ALA A 54 12.90 32.91 5.39
C ALA A 54 14.30 32.68 5.98
N PHE A 55 14.38 32.12 7.19
CA PHE A 55 15.66 31.78 7.81
C PHE A 55 16.44 30.75 6.97
N VAL A 56 15.76 29.72 6.48
CA VAL A 56 16.41 28.71 5.64
C VAL A 56 16.89 29.30 4.31
N GLN A 57 16.12 30.17 3.66
CA GLN A 57 16.55 30.85 2.44
C GLN A 57 17.83 31.63 2.65
N GLN A 58 17.94 32.33 3.78
CA GLN A 58 19.17 33.03 4.16
C GLN A 58 20.34 32.04 4.31
N LYS A 59 20.17 30.93 5.04
CA LYS A 59 21.21 29.93 5.27
C LYS A 59 21.68 29.24 3.97
N ILE A 60 20.76 29.03 3.03
CA ILE A 60 21.12 28.54 1.68
C ILE A 60 21.97 29.59 0.95
N ALA A 61 21.61 30.86 1.00
CA ALA A 61 22.36 31.94 0.37
C ALA A 61 23.77 32.12 0.98
N GLU A 62 23.90 31.88 2.29
CA GLU A 62 25.20 31.88 3.00
C GLU A 62 26.11 30.68 2.61
N GLY A 63 25.55 29.66 1.90
CA GLY A 63 26.29 28.47 1.47
C GLY A 63 26.58 27.44 2.56
N VAL A 64 26.06 27.62 3.78
CA VAL A 64 26.35 26.74 4.93
C VAL A 64 25.65 25.37 4.83
N CYS A 65 24.66 25.27 3.97
CA CYS A 65 23.92 24.01 3.74
C CYS A 65 24.66 23.03 2.79
N ALA A 66 25.79 23.44 2.18
CA ALA A 66 26.48 22.66 1.16
C ALA A 66 27.40 21.56 1.72
N LYS A 67 27.63 21.52 3.01
CA LYS A 67 28.55 20.57 3.66
C LYS A 67 27.80 19.74 4.71
N TYR A 68 28.36 18.56 5.02
CA TYR A 68 27.88 17.76 6.15
C TYR A 68 28.00 18.51 7.48
N SER A 69 27.08 18.31 8.37
CA SER A 69 27.24 18.63 9.80
C SER A 69 28.04 17.53 10.51
N LEU A 70 28.30 17.72 11.80
CA LEU A 70 28.65 16.60 12.67
C LEU A 70 27.57 15.55 12.67
N THR A 71 27.95 14.29 12.83
CA THR A 71 27.01 13.15 12.82
C THR A 71 25.83 13.32 13.80
N PRO A 72 26.02 13.74 15.08
CA PRO A 72 24.91 13.96 15.98
C PRO A 72 24.05 15.20 15.66
N GLY A 73 24.41 15.98 14.64
CA GLY A 73 23.74 17.21 14.22
C GLY A 73 24.51 18.47 14.58
N LEU A 74 24.01 19.63 14.09
CA LEU A 74 24.58 20.95 14.36
C LEU A 74 24.60 21.22 15.87
N PRO A 75 25.72 21.69 16.45
CA PRO A 75 25.79 22.02 17.89
C PRO A 75 24.70 22.99 18.34
N GLN A 76 24.51 24.08 17.61
CA GLN A 76 23.45 25.06 17.89
C GLN A 76 22.05 24.40 17.98
N LEU A 77 21.73 23.46 17.07
CA LEU A 77 20.44 22.78 17.11
C LEU A 77 20.30 21.91 18.36
N ARG A 78 21.35 21.17 18.72
CA ARG A 78 21.35 20.30 19.92
C ARG A 78 21.24 21.10 21.22
N GLU A 79 21.90 22.28 21.30
CA GLU A 79 21.76 23.23 22.41
C GLU A 79 20.32 23.73 22.54
N LEU A 80 19.69 24.18 21.45
CA LEU A 80 18.30 24.62 21.45
C LEU A 80 17.33 23.48 21.79
N ILE A 81 17.62 22.25 21.38
CA ILE A 81 16.85 21.08 21.79
C ILE A 81 16.98 20.86 23.29
N ALA A 82 18.21 20.89 23.86
CA ALA A 82 18.45 20.75 25.28
C ALA A 82 17.71 21.83 26.11
N GLU A 83 17.72 23.08 25.65
CA GLU A 83 16.94 24.17 26.26
C GLU A 83 15.42 23.92 26.21
N SER A 84 14.93 23.41 25.09
CA SER A 84 13.50 23.05 24.96
C SER A 84 13.13 21.90 25.90
N LEU A 85 13.98 20.88 26.02
CA LEU A 85 13.80 19.77 26.95
C LEU A 85 13.83 20.25 28.40
N LEU A 86 14.71 21.18 28.74
CA LEU A 86 14.80 21.77 30.08
C LEU A 86 13.47 22.47 30.46
N ARG A 87 12.86 23.21 29.52
CA ARG A 87 11.51 23.82 29.75
C ARG A 87 10.42 22.77 29.99
N GLU A 88 10.58 21.57 29.48
CA GLU A 88 9.70 20.42 29.70
C GLU A 88 10.07 19.60 30.97
N GLY A 89 11.05 20.06 31.79
CA GLY A 89 11.52 19.36 32.99
C GLY A 89 12.48 18.19 32.73
N MET A 90 13.08 18.17 31.54
CA MET A 90 14.02 17.12 31.12
C MET A 90 15.43 17.69 30.99
N HIS A 91 16.39 17.15 31.74
CA HIS A 91 17.78 17.59 31.74
C HIS A 91 18.65 16.63 30.93
N TYR A 92 18.98 16.98 29.70
CA TYR A 92 19.84 16.19 28.81
C TYR A 92 20.98 17.04 28.28
N ASP A 93 22.17 16.43 28.22
CA ASP A 93 23.39 17.09 27.73
C ASP A 93 23.38 17.18 26.21
N ALA A 94 23.53 18.40 25.70
CA ALA A 94 23.46 18.67 24.25
C ALA A 94 24.56 17.95 23.47
N GLU A 95 25.73 17.70 24.05
CA GLU A 95 26.86 17.12 23.35
C GLU A 95 26.78 15.58 23.27
N SER A 96 26.33 14.93 24.36
CA SER A 96 26.47 13.49 24.52
C SER A 96 25.15 12.72 24.56
N GLU A 97 23.98 13.39 24.71
CA GLU A 97 22.70 12.72 24.96
C GLU A 97 21.61 13.03 23.93
N ILE A 98 21.93 13.81 22.88
CA ILE A 98 21.00 14.22 21.83
C ILE A 98 21.55 13.88 20.44
N ILE A 99 20.75 13.25 19.60
CA ILE A 99 21.05 12.96 18.18
C ILE A 99 19.93 13.55 17.31
N VAL A 100 20.29 14.37 16.35
CA VAL A 100 19.39 14.90 15.32
C VAL A 100 19.22 13.84 14.22
N THR A 101 17.99 13.47 13.90
CA THR A 101 17.63 12.34 13.04
C THR A 101 16.88 12.77 11.78
N CYS A 102 16.81 11.89 10.77
CA CYS A 102 16.00 12.08 9.56
C CYS A 102 14.49 11.84 9.83
N GLY A 103 13.92 12.60 10.77
CA GLY A 103 12.60 12.39 11.34
C GLY A 103 12.59 11.26 12.38
N SER A 104 11.49 11.13 13.14
CA SER A 104 11.38 10.13 14.23
C SER A 104 11.56 8.69 13.76
N ILE A 105 11.08 8.35 12.57
CA ILE A 105 11.11 6.96 12.08
C ILE A 105 12.55 6.44 11.85
N GLU A 106 13.47 7.28 11.42
CA GLU A 106 14.88 6.91 11.33
C GLU A 106 15.49 6.75 12.72
N GLY A 107 15.19 7.65 13.67
CA GLY A 107 15.63 7.53 15.06
C GLY A 107 15.12 6.24 15.71
N ILE A 108 13.87 5.84 15.47
CA ILE A 108 13.31 4.56 15.94
C ILE A 108 14.05 3.38 15.29
N ALA A 109 14.33 3.46 14.00
CA ALA A 109 15.06 2.40 13.29
C ALA A 109 16.49 2.24 13.83
N ALA A 110 17.22 3.34 14.01
CA ALA A 110 18.56 3.32 14.58
C ALA A 110 18.56 2.78 16.03
N THR A 111 17.55 3.16 16.83
CA THR A 111 17.37 2.66 18.19
C THR A 111 17.13 1.15 18.21
N LEU A 112 16.18 0.65 17.42
CA LEU A 112 15.89 -0.79 17.37
C LEU A 112 17.08 -1.61 16.88
N LEU A 113 17.76 -1.16 15.80
CA LEU A 113 18.95 -1.82 15.27
C LEU A 113 20.12 -1.86 16.29
N THR A 114 20.15 -0.92 17.24
CA THR A 114 21.17 -0.85 18.31
C THR A 114 20.80 -1.73 19.49
N LEU A 115 19.55 -1.66 19.96
CA LEU A 115 19.14 -2.22 21.24
C LEU A 115 18.60 -3.65 21.13
N THR A 116 18.39 -4.15 19.92
CA THR A 116 17.83 -5.50 19.70
C THR A 116 18.71 -6.33 18.76
N GLN A 117 18.49 -7.63 18.76
CA GLN A 117 19.14 -8.59 17.89
C GLN A 117 18.10 -9.34 17.03
N PRO A 118 18.49 -9.90 15.87
CA PRO A 118 17.59 -10.73 15.08
C PRO A 118 17.02 -11.89 15.91
N GLY A 119 15.69 -12.00 15.94
CA GLY A 119 14.97 -13.00 16.74
C GLY A 119 14.41 -12.46 18.06
N ASP A 120 14.83 -11.28 18.50
CA ASP A 120 14.21 -10.61 19.65
C ASP A 120 12.76 -10.21 19.37
N GLU A 121 12.03 -9.91 20.45
CA GLU A 121 10.64 -9.48 20.39
C GLU A 121 10.49 -8.05 20.93
N VAL A 122 9.64 -7.27 20.22
CA VAL A 122 9.28 -5.90 20.61
C VAL A 122 7.78 -5.82 20.80
N ILE A 123 7.34 -5.37 21.96
CA ILE A 123 5.91 -5.19 22.25
C ILE A 123 5.44 -3.87 21.65
N LEU A 124 4.36 -3.94 20.89
CA LEU A 124 3.63 -2.81 20.34
C LEU A 124 2.21 -2.81 20.90
N PRO A 125 1.72 -1.71 21.49
CA PRO A 125 0.29 -1.58 21.73
C PRO A 125 -0.47 -1.67 20.41
N THR A 126 -1.69 -2.17 20.42
CA THR A 126 -2.54 -2.23 19.24
C THR A 126 -3.93 -1.73 19.59
N PRO A 127 -4.46 -0.74 18.81
CA PRO A 127 -3.91 -0.18 17.58
C PRO A 127 -2.75 0.81 17.82
N SER A 128 -1.76 0.84 16.90
CA SER A 128 -0.64 1.78 16.92
C SER A 128 -0.14 2.12 15.51
N TYR A 129 0.81 3.05 15.39
CA TYR A 129 1.25 3.56 14.10
C TYR A 129 1.73 2.45 13.15
N ALA A 130 1.17 2.43 11.95
CA ALA A 130 1.33 1.38 10.96
C ALA A 130 2.79 1.02 10.62
N SER A 131 3.71 1.98 10.72
CA SER A 131 5.12 1.75 10.36
C SER A 131 5.92 1.03 11.44
N TYR A 132 5.46 1.00 12.70
CA TYR A 132 6.26 0.39 13.79
C TYR A 132 6.48 -1.10 13.56
N GLN A 133 5.44 -1.84 13.20
CA GLN A 133 5.58 -3.27 12.93
C GLN A 133 6.57 -3.56 11.80
N GLU A 134 6.64 -2.68 10.79
CA GLU A 134 7.57 -2.86 9.66
C GLU A 134 9.01 -2.53 10.05
N VAL A 135 9.23 -1.50 10.88
CA VAL A 135 10.57 -1.15 11.38
C VAL A 135 11.08 -2.22 12.35
N VAL A 136 10.22 -2.77 13.21
CA VAL A 136 10.56 -3.92 14.08
C VAL A 136 10.99 -5.13 13.23
N ARG A 137 10.24 -5.46 12.16
CA ARG A 137 10.62 -6.54 11.24
C ARG A 137 11.90 -6.24 10.47
N LEU A 138 12.13 -4.97 10.10
CA LEU A 138 13.35 -4.53 9.43
C LEU A 138 14.58 -4.75 10.32
N ALA A 139 14.47 -4.53 11.64
CA ALA A 139 15.50 -4.83 12.62
C ALA A 139 15.73 -6.35 12.81
N GLY A 140 14.93 -7.21 12.18
CA GLY A 140 14.99 -8.67 12.35
C GLY A 140 14.21 -9.19 13.57
N CYS A 141 13.44 -8.32 14.20
CA CYS A 141 12.65 -8.63 15.39
C CYS A 141 11.23 -9.06 15.06
N THR A 142 10.56 -9.64 16.04
CA THR A 142 9.16 -10.05 15.95
C THR A 142 8.28 -9.07 16.74
N PRO A 143 7.32 -8.38 16.10
CA PRO A 143 6.37 -7.55 16.82
C PRO A 143 5.38 -8.43 17.61
N ARG A 144 5.18 -8.12 18.89
CA ARG A 144 4.18 -8.70 19.78
C ARG A 144 3.13 -7.64 20.07
N PHE A 145 1.86 -7.98 19.93
CA PHE A 145 0.79 -6.98 20.01
C PHE A 145 0.05 -7.08 21.33
N ALA A 146 0.15 -6.03 22.17
CA ALA A 146 -0.60 -5.87 23.40
C ALA A 146 -1.87 -5.05 23.11
N LEU A 147 -3.05 -5.63 23.40
CA LEU A 147 -4.33 -4.97 23.15
C LEU A 147 -4.51 -3.77 24.07
N LEU A 148 -5.00 -2.66 23.53
CA LEU A 148 -5.51 -1.52 24.29
C LEU A 148 -6.99 -1.71 24.61
N ARG A 149 -7.47 -1.15 25.72
CA ARG A 149 -8.87 -1.22 26.15
C ARG A 149 -9.67 -0.13 25.46
N GLU A 150 -10.37 -0.49 24.39
CA GLU A 150 -11.13 0.46 23.56
C GLU A 150 -12.22 1.16 24.37
N GLU A 151 -12.90 0.44 25.24
CA GLU A 151 -13.99 0.94 26.08
C GLU A 151 -13.51 2.01 27.09
N GLU A 152 -12.21 2.02 27.39
CA GLU A 152 -11.55 2.97 28.28
C GLU A 152 -10.68 3.95 27.46
N ASN A 153 -11.17 4.44 26.34
CA ASN A 153 -10.45 5.34 25.44
C ASN A 153 -9.09 4.80 24.98
N PHE A 154 -9.01 3.51 24.68
CA PHE A 154 -7.78 2.81 24.30
C PHE A 154 -6.67 2.91 25.36
N ALA A 155 -7.03 2.86 26.64
CA ALA A 155 -6.08 2.82 27.75
C ALA A 155 -5.17 1.57 27.70
N PHE A 156 -4.03 1.61 28.41
CA PHE A 156 -3.15 0.46 28.53
C PHE A 156 -3.85 -0.67 29.31
N ASP A 157 -3.81 -1.89 28.75
CA ASP A 157 -4.10 -3.13 29.44
C ASP A 157 -2.78 -3.80 29.85
N LEU A 158 -2.31 -3.54 31.07
CA LEU A 158 -1.03 -4.08 31.54
C LEU A 158 -0.98 -5.61 31.50
N GLU A 159 -2.09 -6.30 31.75
CA GLU A 159 -2.16 -7.76 31.62
C GLU A 159 -1.92 -8.20 30.16
N ALA A 160 -2.42 -7.43 29.18
CA ALA A 160 -2.14 -7.71 27.78
C ALA A 160 -0.65 -7.54 27.44
N PHE A 161 0.04 -6.56 28.06
CA PHE A 161 1.49 -6.42 27.92
C PHE A 161 2.21 -7.61 28.58
N GLU A 162 1.81 -8.01 29.79
CA GLU A 162 2.39 -9.17 30.49
C GLU A 162 2.22 -10.47 29.68
N ARG A 163 1.06 -10.70 29.08
CA ARG A 163 0.82 -11.84 28.17
C ARG A 163 1.73 -11.85 26.91
N CYS A 164 2.30 -10.70 26.54
CA CYS A 164 3.21 -10.59 25.40
C CYS A 164 4.67 -10.88 25.77
N LEU A 165 5.02 -10.95 27.05
CA LEU A 165 6.37 -11.15 27.53
C LEU A 165 6.90 -12.56 27.25
N SER A 166 8.16 -12.62 26.89
CA SER A 166 8.94 -13.85 26.77
C SER A 166 10.42 -13.58 27.11
N SER A 167 11.24 -14.61 27.18
CA SER A 167 12.69 -14.46 27.36
C SER A 167 13.39 -13.68 26.22
N ARG A 168 12.71 -13.49 25.09
CA ARG A 168 13.21 -12.75 23.93
C ARG A 168 12.70 -11.31 23.87
N THR A 169 11.80 -10.91 24.73
CA THR A 169 11.29 -9.54 24.76
C THR A 169 12.42 -8.59 25.19
N ARG A 170 12.65 -7.50 24.45
CA ARG A 170 13.70 -6.52 24.70
C ARG A 170 13.20 -5.10 24.85
N ALA A 171 12.10 -4.76 24.21
CA ALA A 171 11.60 -3.39 24.21
C ALA A 171 10.08 -3.33 24.12
N ILE A 172 9.55 -2.20 24.59
CA ILE A 172 8.20 -1.72 24.31
C ILE A 172 8.35 -0.46 23.48
N LEU A 173 7.63 -0.36 22.34
CA LEU A 173 7.60 0.83 21.49
C LEU A 173 6.17 1.32 21.40
N TYR A 174 5.91 2.58 21.77
CA TYR A 174 4.59 3.21 21.68
C TYR A 174 4.67 4.68 21.31
N CYS A 175 3.51 5.25 20.93
CA CYS A 175 3.34 6.67 20.58
C CYS A 175 2.43 7.35 21.60
N ASN A 176 2.83 8.51 22.12
CA ASN A 176 1.99 9.32 22.99
C ASN A 176 2.05 10.82 22.53
N PRO A 177 0.94 11.47 22.19
CA PRO A 177 -0.41 10.92 21.91
C PRO A 177 -0.44 9.86 20.83
N ASN A 178 -1.33 8.87 20.96
CA ASN A 178 -1.34 7.68 20.12
C ASN A 178 -1.90 7.94 18.69
N ASN A 179 -1.28 7.38 17.70
CA ASN A 179 -1.77 7.27 16.35
C ASN A 179 -2.14 5.80 16.08
N PRO A 180 -3.42 5.43 15.87
CA PRO A 180 -4.48 6.24 15.23
C PRO A 180 -5.54 6.82 16.18
N THR A 181 -5.56 6.50 17.46
CA THR A 181 -6.70 6.70 18.35
C THR A 181 -6.85 8.13 18.87
N GLY A 182 -5.76 8.89 18.91
CA GLY A 182 -5.72 10.21 19.55
C GLY A 182 -5.75 10.16 21.09
N THR A 183 -5.58 8.98 21.68
CA THR A 183 -5.46 8.79 23.13
C THR A 183 -4.22 9.48 23.66
N VAL A 184 -4.33 10.13 24.80
CA VAL A 184 -3.20 10.64 25.61
C VAL A 184 -3.08 9.75 26.81
N PHE A 185 -2.03 8.94 26.89
CA PHE A 185 -1.80 8.09 28.05
C PHE A 185 -1.46 8.95 29.27
N SER A 186 -2.19 8.73 30.34
CA SER A 186 -2.05 9.47 31.59
C SER A 186 -0.69 9.22 32.26
N GLN A 187 -0.34 10.10 33.21
CA GLN A 187 0.85 9.89 34.04
C GLN A 187 0.78 8.56 34.80
N ALA A 188 -0.39 8.22 35.35
CA ALA A 188 -0.57 6.97 36.07
C ALA A 188 -0.35 5.72 35.23
N GLU A 189 -0.93 5.70 34.01
CA GLU A 189 -0.72 4.60 33.05
C GLU A 189 0.74 4.51 32.61
N THR A 190 1.37 5.67 32.36
CA THR A 190 2.77 5.73 31.95
C THR A 190 3.69 5.22 33.05
N LEU A 191 3.46 5.58 34.32
CA LEU A 191 4.23 5.07 35.49
C LEU A 191 4.05 3.57 35.64
N ALA A 192 2.84 3.05 35.51
CA ALA A 192 2.60 1.62 35.59
C ALA A 192 3.29 0.83 34.47
N LEU A 193 3.37 1.40 33.24
CA LEU A 193 4.13 0.81 32.15
C LEU A 193 5.65 0.86 32.39
N ILE A 194 6.15 1.92 33.04
CA ILE A 194 7.54 2.06 33.47
C ILE A 194 7.89 0.97 34.47
N GLU A 195 7.06 0.75 35.50
CA GLU A 195 7.27 -0.31 36.50
C GLU A 195 7.29 -1.70 35.85
N LEU A 196 6.42 -1.95 34.89
CA LEU A 196 6.43 -3.19 34.12
C LEU A 196 7.73 -3.36 33.35
N ALA A 197 8.17 -2.33 32.64
CA ALA A 197 9.39 -2.35 31.84
C ALA A 197 10.63 -2.57 32.72
N GLU A 198 10.69 -1.92 33.90
CA GLU A 198 11.77 -2.07 34.85
C GLU A 198 11.84 -3.50 35.41
N ARG A 199 10.70 -4.06 35.86
CA ARG A 199 10.62 -5.44 36.39
C ARG A 199 11.15 -6.48 35.40
N HIS A 200 11.02 -6.23 34.11
CA HIS A 200 11.41 -7.16 33.05
C HIS A 200 12.66 -6.74 32.27
N ALA A 201 13.38 -5.70 32.76
CA ALA A 201 14.59 -5.15 32.15
C ALA A 201 14.41 -4.85 30.66
N LEU A 202 13.30 -4.17 30.28
CA LEU A 202 12.96 -3.81 28.92
C LEU A 202 13.33 -2.36 28.62
N PHE A 203 13.77 -2.09 27.41
CA PHE A 203 13.83 -0.72 26.89
C PHE A 203 12.45 -0.17 26.61
N LEU A 204 12.25 1.10 26.91
CA LEU A 204 11.03 1.84 26.58
C LEU A 204 11.35 2.87 25.48
N ILE A 205 10.80 2.69 24.30
CA ILE A 205 10.98 3.59 23.15
C ILE A 205 9.68 4.36 22.95
N ILE A 206 9.76 5.69 23.02
CA ILE A 206 8.58 6.54 23.04
C ILE A 206 8.65 7.51 21.85
N ASP A 207 7.68 7.45 20.96
CA ASP A 207 7.49 8.42 19.88
C ASP A 207 6.50 9.50 20.34
N GLU A 208 7.01 10.70 20.56
CA GLU A 208 6.21 11.85 21.00
C GLU A 208 5.94 12.87 19.87
N ALA A 209 5.74 12.37 18.68
CA ALA A 209 5.52 13.19 17.48
C ALA A 209 4.32 14.16 17.60
N TYR A 210 3.38 13.89 18.49
CA TYR A 210 2.14 14.65 18.65
C TYR A 210 2.01 15.37 20.01
N LYS A 211 3.05 15.41 20.85
CA LYS A 211 3.01 15.97 22.21
C LYS A 211 2.48 17.41 22.28
N ASP A 212 2.69 18.17 21.24
CA ASP A 212 2.27 19.59 21.17
C ASP A 212 0.77 19.75 20.89
N PHE A 213 0.07 18.68 20.53
CA PHE A 213 -1.35 18.67 20.21
C PHE A 213 -2.12 17.81 21.22
N VAL A 214 -2.20 18.32 22.45
CA VAL A 214 -2.98 17.75 23.55
C VAL A 214 -4.13 18.71 23.88
N TYR A 215 -5.33 18.15 24.05
CA TYR A 215 -6.58 18.90 24.24
C TYR A 215 -7.18 18.71 25.62
N THR A 216 -6.57 17.90 26.49
CA THR A 216 -6.95 17.68 27.89
C THR A 216 -6.57 18.87 28.74
N LYS A 217 -7.12 18.92 29.96
CA LYS A 217 -6.70 19.91 30.97
C LYS A 217 -5.45 19.46 31.74
N GLU A 218 -5.23 18.15 31.79
CA GLU A 218 -4.06 17.58 32.45
C GLU A 218 -2.80 17.86 31.63
N PRO A 219 -1.70 18.22 32.25
CA PRO A 219 -0.44 18.45 31.57
C PRO A 219 0.06 17.16 30.93
N TYR A 220 0.67 17.30 29.74
CA TYR A 220 1.31 16.18 29.08
C TYR A 220 2.49 15.66 29.92
N TYR A 221 2.56 14.35 30.11
CA TYR A 221 3.61 13.69 30.87
C TYR A 221 4.48 12.82 29.94
N SER A 222 5.81 12.98 30.03
CA SER A 222 6.81 12.13 29.35
C SER A 222 7.60 11.30 30.37
N PRO A 223 7.77 9.99 30.16
CA PRO A 223 8.67 9.17 30.97
C PRO A 223 10.09 9.70 31.03
N ALA A 224 10.55 10.39 29.99
CA ALA A 224 11.88 10.98 29.92
C ALA A 224 12.15 12.10 30.95
N GLN A 225 11.11 12.58 31.67
CA GLN A 225 11.24 13.49 32.81
C GLN A 225 11.83 12.80 34.05
N LEU A 226 11.75 11.47 34.14
CA LEU A 226 12.27 10.71 35.28
C LEU A 226 13.76 10.41 35.11
N ALA A 227 14.60 11.01 35.93
CA ALA A 227 16.05 10.77 35.89
C ALA A 227 16.41 9.28 36.13
N ALA A 228 15.65 8.57 36.94
CA ALA A 228 15.89 7.17 37.30
C ALA A 228 15.82 6.21 36.09
N VAL A 229 15.04 6.55 35.04
CA VAL A 229 14.78 5.65 33.92
C VAL A 229 15.63 5.96 32.68
N ARG A 230 16.49 6.97 32.70
CA ARG A 230 17.28 7.46 31.55
C ARG A 230 18.11 6.39 30.83
N SER A 231 18.62 5.40 31.59
CA SER A 231 19.47 4.33 31.06
C SER A 231 18.75 3.30 30.20
N TRP A 232 17.42 3.29 30.22
CA TRP A 232 16.59 2.35 29.45
C TRP A 232 15.37 2.98 28.78
N VAL A 233 15.29 4.30 28.78
CA VAL A 233 14.28 5.07 28.02
C VAL A 233 14.95 5.77 26.86
N VAL A 234 14.39 5.63 25.66
CA VAL A 234 14.73 6.40 24.46
C VAL A 234 13.49 7.16 24.01
N ARG A 235 13.56 8.47 24.08
CA ARG A 235 12.50 9.34 23.56
C ARG A 235 12.84 9.83 22.18
N VAL A 236 11.85 9.79 21.27
CA VAL A 236 12.00 10.23 19.88
C VAL A 236 10.96 11.31 19.60
N PHE A 237 11.38 12.37 18.92
CA PHE A 237 10.54 13.50 18.52
C PHE A 237 10.77 13.86 17.05
N THR A 238 9.78 14.50 16.42
CA THR A 238 9.89 15.01 15.05
C THR A 238 9.31 16.41 14.92
N PHE A 239 10.00 17.29 14.20
CA PHE A 239 9.50 18.62 13.84
C PHE A 239 8.36 18.57 12.82
N SER A 240 8.11 17.40 12.23
CA SER A 240 7.14 17.19 11.14
C SER A 240 5.73 17.70 11.46
N LYS A 241 5.28 17.56 12.72
CA LYS A 241 3.88 17.79 13.10
C LYS A 241 3.66 19.16 13.69
N ALA A 242 4.41 19.50 14.71
CA ALA A 242 4.31 20.76 15.44
C ALA A 242 4.50 21.99 14.54
N TYR A 243 5.34 21.88 13.52
CA TYR A 243 5.76 23.01 12.70
C TYR A 243 5.39 22.90 11.21
N GLY A 244 4.49 21.99 10.83
CA GLY A 244 4.12 21.81 9.43
C GLY A 244 5.31 21.36 8.54
N MET A 245 6.25 20.60 9.08
CA MET A 245 7.53 20.26 8.46
C MET A 245 7.64 18.81 8.01
N THR A 246 6.57 18.18 7.55
CA THR A 246 6.57 16.76 7.18
C THR A 246 7.55 16.42 6.05
N GLY A 247 7.74 17.33 5.10
CA GLY A 247 8.64 17.20 3.95
C GLY A 247 10.12 17.44 4.29
N TRP A 248 10.43 18.11 5.38
CA TRP A 248 11.80 18.48 5.77
C TRP A 248 12.61 17.31 6.34
N ARG A 249 11.97 16.25 6.79
CA ARG A 249 12.61 15.03 7.29
C ARG A 249 13.63 15.30 8.40
N VAL A 250 13.23 15.99 9.46
CA VAL A 250 14.07 16.28 10.64
C VAL A 250 13.34 15.97 11.94
N GLY A 251 14.06 15.40 12.87
CA GLY A 251 13.63 15.07 14.23
C GLY A 251 14.85 14.92 15.14
N TYR A 252 14.66 14.39 16.33
CA TYR A 252 15.76 14.04 17.22
C TYR A 252 15.34 12.90 18.16
N LEU A 253 16.35 12.23 18.71
CA LEU A 253 16.18 11.35 19.85
C LEU A 253 17.08 11.79 20.97
N HIS A 254 16.74 11.40 22.19
CA HIS A 254 17.61 11.53 23.34
C HIS A 254 17.46 10.36 24.31
N SER A 255 18.55 10.06 25.01
CA SER A 255 18.67 9.02 26.03
C SER A 255 19.90 9.32 26.88
N ASP A 256 20.34 8.38 27.71
CA ASP A 256 21.63 8.54 28.36
C ASP A 256 22.83 8.48 27.38
N THR A 257 24.00 8.96 27.84
CA THR A 257 25.23 9.01 27.05
C THR A 257 25.65 7.63 26.51
N ARG A 258 25.40 6.54 27.22
CA ARG A 258 25.75 5.19 26.77
C ARG A 258 24.89 4.77 25.57
N ASN A 259 23.59 4.95 25.67
CA ASN A 259 22.67 4.58 24.61
C ASN A 259 22.88 5.43 23.36
N THR A 260 22.97 6.74 23.52
CA THR A 260 23.17 7.66 22.39
C THR A 260 24.48 7.39 21.66
N ARG A 261 25.58 7.09 22.39
CA ARG A 261 26.86 6.72 21.76
C ARG A 261 26.74 5.48 20.87
N GLU A 262 26.00 4.46 21.31
CA GLU A 262 25.81 3.25 20.52
C GLU A 262 24.82 3.47 19.36
N ILE A 263 23.73 4.21 19.58
CA ILE A 263 22.76 4.57 18.53
C ILE A 263 23.42 5.43 17.45
N LEU A 264 24.32 6.34 17.83
CA LEU A 264 25.05 7.21 16.90
C LEU A 264 25.85 6.43 15.85
N LYS A 265 26.41 5.26 16.19
CA LYS A 265 27.11 4.40 15.23
C LYS A 265 26.19 3.88 14.13
N VAL A 266 24.97 3.51 14.50
CA VAL A 266 23.96 3.03 13.53
C VAL A 266 23.43 4.21 12.70
N HIS A 267 23.15 5.35 13.35
CA HIS A 267 22.74 6.58 12.68
C HIS A 267 23.79 7.03 11.62
N ASP A 268 25.06 7.03 11.99
CA ASP A 268 26.17 7.34 11.07
C ASP A 268 26.18 6.41 9.85
N ALA A 269 26.05 5.10 10.10
CA ALA A 269 26.04 4.10 9.04
C ALA A 269 24.80 4.20 8.11
N LEU A 270 23.66 4.72 8.60
CA LEU A 270 22.45 4.87 7.83
C LEU A 270 22.41 6.15 6.99
N VAL A 271 22.81 7.30 7.59
CA VAL A 271 22.55 8.63 6.99
C VAL A 271 23.71 9.62 7.14
N THR A 272 24.77 9.28 7.85
CA THR A 272 25.93 10.14 8.18
C THR A 272 25.52 11.34 9.06
N CYS A 273 24.54 12.14 8.63
CA CYS A 273 23.88 13.18 9.42
C CYS A 273 22.50 13.50 8.80
N ALA A 274 21.61 14.09 9.57
CA ALA A 274 20.36 14.65 9.03
C ALA A 274 20.65 15.77 8.00
N PRO A 275 19.77 16.00 7.01
CA PRO A 275 19.97 17.04 6.01
C PRO A 275 20.21 18.42 6.65
N VAL A 276 21.34 19.06 6.35
CA VAL A 276 21.77 20.29 7.02
C VAL A 276 20.78 21.44 6.83
N VAL A 277 20.19 21.55 5.64
CA VAL A 277 19.13 22.52 5.36
C VAL A 277 17.94 22.34 6.29
N SER A 278 17.58 21.10 6.61
CA SER A 278 16.47 20.78 7.51
C SER A 278 16.83 21.03 8.99
N GLN A 279 18.10 20.90 9.34
CA GLN A 279 18.58 21.25 10.67
C GLN A 279 18.48 22.76 10.91
N TYR A 280 18.81 23.60 9.92
CA TYR A 280 18.58 25.04 10.01
C TYR A 280 17.08 25.38 10.11
N ALA A 281 16.21 24.64 9.41
CA ALA A 281 14.78 24.81 9.60
C ALA A 281 14.32 24.45 11.02
N ALA A 282 14.90 23.43 11.63
CA ALA A 282 14.61 23.02 13.00
C ALA A 282 15.13 24.06 14.04
N ILE A 283 16.27 24.71 13.79
CA ILE A 283 16.77 25.85 14.58
C ILE A 283 15.71 26.96 14.57
N ALA A 284 15.29 27.40 13.38
CA ALA A 284 14.27 28.45 13.27
C ALA A 284 12.91 28.04 13.88
N ALA A 285 12.55 26.74 13.80
CA ALA A 285 11.34 26.21 14.42
C ALA A 285 11.37 26.36 15.94
N LEU A 286 12.50 26.08 16.59
CA LEU A 286 12.67 26.25 18.04
C LEU A 286 12.75 27.70 18.47
N GLU A 287 13.35 28.57 17.66
CA GLU A 287 13.48 30.00 17.97
C GLU A 287 12.18 30.80 17.73
N TYR A 288 11.43 30.48 16.66
CA TYR A 288 10.31 31.32 16.21
C TYR A 288 8.96 30.59 16.12
N GLY A 289 8.92 29.29 16.39
CA GLY A 289 7.74 28.46 16.08
C GLY A 289 6.68 28.35 17.16
N GLU A 290 6.95 28.77 18.40
CA GLU A 290 6.06 28.50 19.55
C GLU A 290 4.65 29.08 19.39
N THR A 291 4.55 30.31 18.89
CA THR A 291 3.25 30.95 18.62
C THR A 291 2.43 30.23 17.56
N HIS A 292 3.10 29.62 16.58
CA HIS A 292 2.45 28.82 15.53
C HIS A 292 1.89 27.49 16.06
N ILE A 293 2.59 26.85 17.00
CA ILE A 293 2.10 25.64 17.67
C ILE A 293 0.78 25.93 18.39
N ALA A 294 0.71 27.04 19.14
CA ALA A 294 -0.52 27.43 19.83
C ALA A 294 -1.69 27.66 18.86
N THR A 295 -1.42 28.32 17.73
CA THR A 295 -2.40 28.55 16.65
C THR A 295 -2.87 27.23 16.04
N PHE A 296 -1.95 26.33 15.71
CA PHE A 296 -2.26 25.02 15.11
C PHE A 296 -3.06 24.15 16.08
N ARG A 297 -2.66 24.12 17.36
CA ARG A 297 -3.40 23.38 18.39
C ARG A 297 -4.84 23.89 18.55
N HIS A 298 -5.06 25.20 18.52
CA HIS A 298 -6.39 25.78 18.59
C HIS A 298 -7.24 25.34 17.38
N ALA A 299 -6.70 25.49 16.18
CA ALA A 299 -7.39 25.09 14.95
C ALA A 299 -7.67 23.58 14.91
N PHE A 300 -6.73 22.73 15.35
CA PHE A 300 -6.99 21.29 15.42
C PHE A 300 -8.07 20.92 16.45
N LYS A 301 -8.14 21.64 17.56
CA LYS A 301 -9.25 21.46 18.52
C LYS A 301 -10.60 21.78 17.90
N GLU A 302 -10.71 22.88 17.18
CA GLU A 302 -11.93 23.26 16.44
C GLU A 302 -12.31 22.21 15.40
N ARG A 303 -11.35 21.79 14.58
CA ARG A 303 -11.53 20.73 13.55
C ARG A 303 -11.91 19.38 14.14
N ARG A 304 -11.32 19.02 15.30
CA ARG A 304 -11.73 17.85 16.07
C ARG A 304 -13.20 17.94 16.44
N ASP A 305 -13.57 19.03 17.10
CA ASP A 305 -14.93 19.20 17.63
C ASP A 305 -15.94 19.18 16.47
N ARG A 306 -15.63 19.81 15.31
CA ARG A 306 -16.42 19.74 14.08
C ARG A 306 -16.52 18.30 13.52
N THR A 307 -15.44 17.55 13.52
CA THR A 307 -15.41 16.16 13.09
C THR A 307 -16.31 15.28 13.97
N LEU A 308 -16.30 15.52 15.29
CA LEU A 308 -17.15 14.79 16.23
C LEU A 308 -18.63 15.11 16.05
N GLU A 309 -18.99 16.39 15.79
CA GLU A 309 -20.37 16.76 15.43
C GLU A 309 -20.88 15.96 14.21
N HIS A 310 -20.04 15.81 13.19
CA HIS A 310 -20.40 14.99 12.02
C HIS A 310 -20.52 13.49 12.36
N LEU A 311 -19.65 12.96 13.21
CA LEU A 311 -19.72 11.55 13.65
C LEU A 311 -20.98 11.30 14.49
N ASP A 312 -21.42 12.25 15.31
CA ASP A 312 -22.66 12.17 16.08
C ASP A 312 -23.89 12.05 15.16
N VAL A 313 -23.90 12.79 14.04
CA VAL A 313 -24.94 12.63 13.00
C VAL A 313 -24.91 11.24 12.39
N LEU A 314 -23.73 10.63 12.27
CA LEU A 314 -23.52 9.29 11.74
C LEU A 314 -23.43 8.22 12.84
N SER A 315 -23.96 8.47 14.05
CA SER A 315 -23.93 7.55 15.18
C SER A 315 -24.62 6.20 14.93
N HIS A 316 -25.48 6.10 13.90
CA HIS A 316 -26.04 4.83 13.44
C HIS A 316 -25.02 3.96 12.68
N VAL A 317 -23.91 4.55 12.22
CA VAL A 317 -22.84 3.87 11.46
C VAL A 317 -21.61 3.68 12.30
N PHE A 318 -21.23 4.69 13.10
CA PHE A 318 -19.97 4.75 13.82
C PHE A 318 -20.16 4.83 15.34
N ASP A 319 -19.29 4.12 16.06
CA ASP A 319 -19.00 4.36 17.47
C ASP A 319 -17.56 4.90 17.56
N TYR A 320 -17.31 5.86 18.43
CA TYR A 320 -15.96 6.42 18.56
C TYR A 320 -15.62 6.79 20.00
N GLN A 321 -14.32 6.78 20.32
CA GLN A 321 -13.76 7.41 21.50
C GLN A 321 -13.29 8.81 21.13
N LYS A 322 -13.52 9.79 22.04
CA LYS A 322 -13.13 11.18 21.82
C LYS A 322 -11.62 11.32 21.87
N PRO A 323 -10.95 11.76 20.77
CA PRO A 323 -9.51 11.94 20.81
C PRO A 323 -9.11 13.09 21.74
N GLU A 324 -8.11 12.84 22.57
CA GLU A 324 -7.56 13.77 23.54
C GLU A 324 -6.29 14.46 23.05
N GLY A 325 -5.69 13.90 21.98
CA GLY A 325 -4.49 14.44 21.36
C GLY A 325 -4.37 14.09 19.87
N ALA A 326 -3.24 14.44 19.29
CA ALA A 326 -2.94 14.29 17.87
C ALA A 326 -4.00 15.00 16.98
N TYR A 327 -4.25 14.50 15.79
CA TYR A 327 -5.30 15.01 14.88
C TYR A 327 -5.98 13.88 14.11
N PHE A 328 -6.25 12.77 14.83
CA PHE A 328 -6.95 11.61 14.31
C PHE A 328 -8.12 11.22 15.19
N VAL A 329 -9.15 10.66 14.55
CA VAL A 329 -10.20 9.90 15.20
C VAL A 329 -10.25 8.50 14.58
N PHE A 330 -10.56 7.50 15.41
CA PHE A 330 -10.51 6.09 15.03
C PHE A 330 -11.86 5.40 15.32
N PRO A 331 -12.94 5.79 14.58
CA PRO A 331 -14.25 5.24 14.81
C PRO A 331 -14.33 3.77 14.42
N ARG A 332 -15.04 3.00 15.25
CA ARG A 332 -15.50 1.65 14.96
C ARG A 332 -16.71 1.72 14.05
N VAL A 333 -16.72 0.90 13.00
CA VAL A 333 -17.85 0.75 12.10
C VAL A 333 -18.77 -0.33 12.65
N LYS A 334 -20.07 -0.01 12.84
CA LYS A 334 -21.07 -0.93 13.38
C LYS A 334 -21.32 -2.12 12.46
N ASP A 335 -21.58 -3.28 13.03
CA ASP A 335 -21.78 -4.55 12.28
C ASP A 335 -22.96 -4.51 11.29
N ILE A 336 -23.89 -3.57 11.44
CA ILE A 336 -24.98 -3.34 10.48
C ILE A 336 -24.51 -2.86 9.12
N VAL A 337 -23.29 -2.31 9.04
CA VAL A 337 -22.70 -1.81 7.79
C VAL A 337 -22.11 -2.99 7.01
N PRO A 338 -22.49 -3.16 5.74
CA PRO A 338 -21.88 -4.18 4.89
C PRO A 338 -20.35 -4.00 4.83
N ARG A 339 -19.59 -5.07 5.02
CA ARG A 339 -18.12 -5.09 5.06
C ARG A 339 -17.49 -4.45 6.30
N ALA A 340 -18.22 -4.12 7.35
CA ALA A 340 -17.69 -3.54 8.58
C ALA A 340 -16.48 -4.32 9.14
N ARG A 341 -16.48 -5.64 9.04
CA ARG A 341 -15.42 -6.54 9.52
C ARG A 341 -14.24 -6.73 8.54
N ASP A 342 -14.21 -6.01 7.42
CA ASP A 342 -13.10 -5.95 6.47
C ASP A 342 -12.83 -4.46 6.20
N SER A 343 -12.09 -3.85 7.12
CA SER A 343 -11.81 -2.41 7.12
C SER A 343 -11.13 -1.96 5.82
N ARG A 344 -10.29 -2.83 5.24
CA ARG A 344 -9.61 -2.51 3.99
C ARG A 344 -10.60 -2.47 2.82
N ARG A 345 -11.45 -3.47 2.69
CA ARG A 345 -12.46 -3.52 1.63
C ARG A 345 -13.46 -2.38 1.75
N LEU A 346 -13.85 -2.05 2.99
CA LEU A 346 -14.76 -0.93 3.25
C LEU A 346 -14.11 0.40 2.86
N ALA A 347 -12.87 0.66 3.27
CA ALA A 347 -12.17 1.90 2.97
C ALA A 347 -12.01 2.13 1.45
N PHE A 348 -11.67 1.09 0.68
CA PHE A 348 -11.61 1.18 -0.79
C PHE A 348 -13.00 1.36 -1.42
N HIS A 349 -14.03 0.71 -0.88
CA HIS A 349 -15.38 0.90 -1.39
C HIS A 349 -15.92 2.32 -1.12
N ILE A 350 -15.58 2.91 0.03
CA ILE A 350 -15.88 4.33 0.32
C ILE A 350 -15.11 5.25 -0.64
N LEU A 351 -13.83 4.95 -0.88
CA LEU A 351 -13.02 5.73 -1.82
C LEU A 351 -13.65 5.77 -3.23
N GLU A 352 -14.06 4.62 -3.73
CA GLU A 352 -14.62 4.48 -5.09
C GLU A 352 -16.00 5.14 -5.21
N ASN A 353 -16.87 4.99 -4.20
CA ASN A 353 -18.27 5.39 -4.31
C ASN A 353 -18.61 6.74 -3.65
N ALA A 354 -17.91 7.10 -2.56
CA ALA A 354 -18.09 8.39 -1.90
C ALA A 354 -17.00 9.40 -2.28
N LYS A 355 -15.93 8.98 -2.96
CA LYS A 355 -14.74 9.81 -3.24
C LYS A 355 -14.14 10.42 -1.96
N VAL A 356 -14.11 9.65 -0.88
CA VAL A 356 -13.48 9.99 0.39
C VAL A 356 -12.42 8.94 0.70
N ALA A 357 -11.18 9.38 0.91
CA ALA A 357 -10.10 8.48 1.28
C ALA A 357 -9.96 8.41 2.80
N LEU A 358 -10.06 7.20 3.35
CA LEU A 358 -9.91 6.88 4.78
C LEU A 358 -8.87 5.78 4.94
N VAL A 359 -8.19 5.68 6.09
CA VAL A 359 -7.24 4.59 6.31
C VAL A 359 -7.94 3.40 6.95
N PRO A 360 -7.82 2.19 6.37
CA PRO A 360 -8.37 0.99 6.99
C PRO A 360 -7.71 0.73 8.35
N GLY A 361 -8.50 0.38 9.35
CA GLY A 361 -8.02 0.17 10.71
C GLY A 361 -7.05 -1.00 10.83
N SER A 362 -7.17 -2.03 10.00
CA SER A 362 -6.21 -3.16 9.91
C SER A 362 -4.76 -2.73 9.62
N ALA A 363 -4.54 -1.50 9.14
CA ALA A 363 -3.20 -0.92 9.00
C ALA A 363 -2.48 -0.72 10.33
N PHE A 364 -3.22 -0.54 11.43
CA PHE A 364 -2.70 -0.16 12.73
C PHE A 364 -2.54 -1.33 13.70
N GLY A 365 -2.62 -2.55 13.20
CA GLY A 365 -2.45 -3.77 13.97
C GLY A 365 -3.71 -4.65 13.99
N PRO A 366 -3.62 -5.81 14.65
CA PRO A 366 -4.69 -6.82 14.59
C PRO A 366 -6.02 -6.39 15.23
N SER A 367 -6.00 -5.48 16.22
CA SER A 367 -7.22 -4.95 16.84
C SER A 367 -7.90 -3.84 16.03
N GLY A 368 -7.27 -3.38 14.95
CA GLY A 368 -7.80 -2.28 14.13
C GLY A 368 -8.90 -2.69 13.16
N GLU A 369 -9.22 -4.00 12.98
CA GLU A 369 -10.34 -4.40 12.13
C GLU A 369 -11.67 -3.80 12.64
N ALA A 370 -12.58 -3.60 11.74
CA ALA A 370 -13.83 -2.86 11.95
C ALA A 370 -13.66 -1.37 12.28
N HIS A 371 -12.46 -0.81 12.16
CA HIS A 371 -12.23 0.62 12.35
C HIS A 371 -11.76 1.31 11.06
N LEU A 372 -11.93 2.63 11.04
CA LEU A 372 -11.38 3.51 10.00
C LEU A 372 -10.68 4.69 10.69
N ARG A 373 -9.46 5.04 10.25
CA ARG A 373 -8.81 6.27 10.74
C ARG A 373 -9.19 7.44 9.85
N MET A 374 -9.63 8.53 10.46
CA MET A 374 -9.94 9.80 9.84
C MET A 374 -8.99 10.87 10.39
N ASN A 375 -8.40 11.68 9.50
CA ASN A 375 -7.52 12.79 9.86
C ASN A 375 -8.33 14.09 9.88
N PHE A 376 -8.45 14.74 11.05
CA PHE A 376 -9.06 16.06 11.18
C PHE A 376 -8.03 17.22 11.13
N GLY A 377 -6.79 16.93 10.81
CA GLY A 377 -5.78 17.96 10.52
C GLY A 377 -5.96 18.66 9.16
N ARG A 378 -7.05 18.36 8.44
CA ARG A 378 -7.44 18.99 7.17
C ARG A 378 -8.23 20.28 7.43
N ASP A 379 -8.44 21.09 6.40
CA ASP A 379 -9.28 22.28 6.50
C ASP A 379 -10.74 21.92 6.76
N LEU A 380 -11.48 22.82 7.44
CA LEU A 380 -12.89 22.60 7.78
C LEU A 380 -13.74 22.30 6.53
N ALA A 381 -13.48 22.98 5.41
CA ALA A 381 -14.19 22.73 4.16
C ALA A 381 -13.97 21.29 3.62
N ASP A 382 -12.76 20.77 3.73
CA ASP A 382 -12.47 19.37 3.36
C ASP A 382 -13.18 18.40 4.29
N ILE A 383 -13.21 18.70 5.60
CA ILE A 383 -13.90 17.87 6.60
C ILE A 383 -15.39 17.86 6.32
N ASP A 384 -16.02 19.00 6.18
CA ASP A 384 -17.45 19.11 5.90
C ASP A 384 -17.83 18.38 4.61
N MET A 385 -17.09 18.60 3.53
CA MET A 385 -17.33 17.92 2.25
C MET A 385 -17.15 16.40 2.37
N ALA A 386 -16.14 15.92 3.11
CA ALA A 386 -15.94 14.50 3.31
C ALA A 386 -17.14 13.87 4.04
N PHE A 387 -17.61 14.51 5.10
CA PHE A 387 -18.74 14.00 5.90
C PHE A 387 -20.09 14.12 5.19
N GLU A 388 -20.32 15.15 4.38
CA GLU A 388 -21.48 15.21 3.49
C GLU A 388 -21.53 13.99 2.54
N ARG A 389 -20.39 13.64 1.94
CA ARG A 389 -20.30 12.48 1.06
C ARG A 389 -20.45 11.16 1.81
N LEU A 390 -19.89 11.04 3.02
CA LEU A 390 -20.07 9.87 3.87
C LEU A 390 -21.53 9.72 4.28
N ALA A 391 -22.20 10.80 4.66
CA ALA A 391 -23.62 10.79 4.99
C ALA A 391 -24.46 10.33 3.79
N ALA A 392 -24.23 10.89 2.61
CA ALA A 392 -24.90 10.45 1.39
C ALA A 392 -24.64 8.96 1.08
N TYR A 393 -23.41 8.49 1.28
CA TYR A 393 -23.01 7.09 1.05
C TYR A 393 -23.73 6.13 2.01
N PHE A 394 -23.82 6.45 3.30
CA PHE A 394 -24.40 5.58 4.31
C PHE A 394 -25.94 5.70 4.41
N HIS A 395 -26.55 6.78 3.93
CA HIS A 395 -28.01 6.93 3.86
C HIS A 395 -28.62 6.28 2.60
N GLN A 396 -27.83 5.92 1.60
CA GLN A 396 -28.31 5.13 0.48
C GLN A 396 -28.76 3.75 1.00
N PRO A 397 -30.02 3.33 0.75
CA PRO A 397 -30.42 1.98 1.09
C PRO A 397 -29.47 1.02 0.39
N ALA A 398 -28.89 0.08 1.15
CA ALA A 398 -28.04 -0.96 0.58
C ALA A 398 -28.73 -1.51 -0.67
N PRO A 399 -28.06 -1.57 -1.84
CA PRO A 399 -28.68 -2.12 -3.03
C PRO A 399 -29.21 -3.49 -2.63
N ARG A 400 -30.55 -3.65 -2.65
CA ARG A 400 -31.19 -4.95 -2.43
C ARG A 400 -30.52 -5.90 -3.40
N PRO A 401 -30.11 -7.11 -3.00
CA PRO A 401 -29.68 -8.11 -3.94
C PRO A 401 -30.84 -8.29 -4.91
N THR A 402 -30.72 -7.69 -6.07
CA THR A 402 -31.65 -7.93 -7.16
C THR A 402 -31.59 -9.42 -7.42
N ARG A 403 -32.72 -10.10 -7.24
CA ARG A 403 -32.94 -11.42 -7.80
C ARG A 403 -32.55 -11.28 -9.26
N THR A 404 -31.35 -11.74 -9.60
CA THR A 404 -30.87 -11.75 -10.97
C THR A 404 -31.75 -12.69 -11.76
N ASP A 405 -32.52 -12.10 -12.64
CA ASP A 405 -33.16 -12.81 -13.76
C ASP A 405 -32.01 -13.54 -14.51
N PRO A 406 -32.16 -14.83 -14.83
CA PRO A 406 -31.10 -15.60 -15.46
C PRO A 406 -30.69 -15.15 -16.85
N SER A 407 -31.31 -14.08 -17.41
CA SER A 407 -31.10 -13.58 -18.76
C SER A 407 -30.25 -12.30 -18.85
N ALA A 408 -29.85 -11.68 -17.72
CA ALA A 408 -29.03 -10.48 -17.76
C ALA A 408 -27.54 -10.83 -17.74
N ALA A 409 -26.79 -10.29 -18.68
CA ALA A 409 -25.34 -10.35 -18.74
C ALA A 409 -24.74 -9.92 -17.39
N THR A 410 -23.94 -10.79 -16.78
CA THR A 410 -23.29 -10.52 -15.48
C THR A 410 -22.22 -9.45 -15.66
N PRO A 411 -22.30 -8.29 -14.98
CA PRO A 411 -21.22 -7.32 -15.01
C PRO A 411 -19.94 -7.94 -14.50
N LEU A 412 -18.81 -7.53 -15.03
CA LEU A 412 -17.47 -7.87 -14.57
C LEU A 412 -17.41 -7.80 -13.04
N VAL A 413 -17.32 -8.95 -12.38
CA VAL A 413 -17.09 -9.01 -10.95
C VAL A 413 -15.69 -8.45 -10.69
N PRO A 414 -15.54 -7.34 -9.94
CA PRO A 414 -14.21 -6.86 -9.55
C PRO A 414 -13.56 -7.94 -8.70
N VAL A 415 -12.52 -8.55 -9.22
CA VAL A 415 -11.76 -9.56 -8.47
C VAL A 415 -10.94 -8.82 -7.42
N THR A 416 -11.40 -8.89 -6.17
CA THR A 416 -10.63 -8.44 -5.01
C THR A 416 -9.26 -9.14 -4.98
N PRO A 417 -8.16 -8.43 -4.74
CA PRO A 417 -6.87 -9.05 -4.53
C PRO A 417 -6.87 -9.77 -3.18
N VAL A 418 -7.14 -11.06 -3.19
CA VAL A 418 -6.80 -11.92 -2.07
C VAL A 418 -5.29 -12.08 -2.07
N ALA A 419 -4.64 -11.68 -0.98
CA ALA A 419 -3.25 -12.01 -0.74
C ALA A 419 -3.14 -13.54 -0.71
N THR A 420 -2.74 -14.14 -1.83
CA THR A 420 -2.52 -15.57 -1.91
C THR A 420 -1.17 -15.90 -1.28
N THR A 421 -1.18 -16.04 0.02
CA THR A 421 -0.21 -16.91 0.67
C THR A 421 -0.55 -18.31 0.21
N ILE A 422 0.29 -18.91 -0.66
CA ILE A 422 0.18 -20.34 -0.98
C ILE A 422 0.18 -21.08 0.35
N PRO A 423 -0.83 -21.90 0.67
CA PRO A 423 -0.92 -22.56 1.97
C PRO A 423 0.39 -23.28 2.28
N ARG A 424 0.93 -23.11 3.48
CA ARG A 424 2.19 -23.76 3.91
C ARG A 424 2.21 -25.28 3.67
N LEU A 425 1.04 -25.92 3.56
CA LEU A 425 0.86 -27.33 3.21
C LEU A 425 1.19 -27.65 1.74
N LEU A 426 0.94 -26.73 0.80
CA LEU A 426 1.38 -26.87 -0.59
C LEU A 426 2.87 -26.55 -0.77
N SER A 427 3.54 -26.00 0.25
CA SER A 427 4.99 -25.82 0.26
C SER A 427 5.76 -27.13 0.51
N ARG A 428 5.13 -28.20 0.97
CA ARG A 428 5.74 -29.53 1.04
C ARG A 428 5.98 -30.04 -0.39
N ARG A 429 7.24 -30.23 -0.76
CA ARG A 429 7.70 -30.64 -2.10
C ARG A 429 6.90 -31.81 -2.71
N SER A 430 6.46 -32.76 -1.91
CA SER A 430 5.70 -33.93 -2.33
C SER A 430 4.29 -33.64 -2.82
N LEU A 431 3.55 -32.72 -2.13
CA LEU A 431 2.19 -32.34 -2.53
C LEU A 431 2.18 -31.47 -3.79
N ARG A 432 3.15 -30.57 -3.96
CA ARG A 432 3.30 -29.78 -5.20
C ARG A 432 3.54 -30.68 -6.42
N ARG A 433 4.35 -31.73 -6.28
CA ARG A 433 4.65 -32.66 -7.38
C ARG A 433 3.42 -33.38 -7.92
N LEU A 434 2.39 -33.60 -7.11
CA LEU A 434 1.15 -34.26 -7.50
C LEU A 434 0.05 -33.31 -7.91
N ALA A 435 -0.11 -32.18 -7.17
CA ALA A 435 -1.20 -31.23 -7.39
C ALA A 435 -1.03 -30.41 -8.68
N ILE A 436 0.20 -30.04 -9.05
CA ILE A 436 0.44 -29.22 -10.26
C ILE A 436 0.06 -29.97 -11.53
N PRO A 437 0.57 -31.19 -11.82
CA PRO A 437 0.18 -31.91 -13.02
C PRO A 437 -1.33 -32.21 -13.07
N TYR A 438 -1.94 -32.49 -11.93
CA TYR A 438 -3.38 -32.73 -11.82
C TYR A 438 -4.20 -31.48 -12.22
N LEU A 439 -3.89 -30.33 -11.65
CA LEU A 439 -4.57 -29.07 -11.98
C LEU A 439 -4.34 -28.64 -13.44
N GLN A 440 -3.13 -28.85 -13.95
CA GLN A 440 -2.80 -28.59 -15.36
C GLN A 440 -3.59 -29.51 -16.30
N ALA A 441 -3.75 -30.78 -15.95
CA ALA A 441 -4.54 -31.72 -16.73
C ALA A 441 -6.02 -31.30 -16.77
N LEU A 442 -6.60 -30.92 -15.63
CA LEU A 442 -7.98 -30.45 -15.53
C LEU A 442 -8.20 -29.14 -16.30
N ALA A 443 -7.28 -28.19 -16.21
CA ALA A 443 -7.35 -26.96 -16.98
C ALA A 443 -7.35 -27.23 -18.49
N ARG A 444 -6.51 -28.16 -18.96
CA ARG A 444 -6.52 -28.59 -20.38
C ARG A 444 -7.84 -29.25 -20.80
N VAL A 445 -8.43 -30.09 -19.94
CA VAL A 445 -9.75 -30.68 -20.20
C VAL A 445 -10.80 -29.59 -20.33
N PHE A 446 -10.80 -28.62 -19.41
CA PHE A 446 -11.71 -27.47 -19.43
C PHE A 446 -11.57 -26.66 -20.73
N LEU A 447 -10.34 -26.28 -21.11
CA LEU A 447 -10.05 -25.51 -22.32
C LEU A 447 -10.46 -26.25 -23.59
N ARG A 448 -10.18 -27.56 -23.70
CA ARG A 448 -10.61 -28.39 -24.85
C ARG A 448 -12.13 -28.45 -24.97
N ARG A 449 -12.86 -28.45 -23.86
CA ARG A 449 -14.31 -28.48 -23.83
C ARG A 449 -14.95 -27.16 -24.16
N LYS A 450 -14.40 -26.05 -23.61
CA LYS A 450 -14.96 -24.70 -23.80
C LYS A 450 -14.50 -23.99 -25.04
N LYS A 451 -13.29 -24.27 -25.48
CA LYS A 451 -12.62 -23.67 -26.67
C LYS A 451 -12.70 -22.15 -26.69
N PRO A 452 -12.36 -21.43 -25.59
CA PRO A 452 -12.35 -19.97 -25.60
C PRO A 452 -11.19 -19.46 -26.47
N LEU A 453 -11.33 -18.23 -27.00
CA LEU A 453 -10.19 -17.49 -27.55
C LEU A 453 -9.21 -17.16 -26.40
N ILE A 454 -7.96 -17.61 -26.48
CA ILE A 454 -6.96 -17.44 -25.42
C ILE A 454 -6.01 -16.30 -25.82
N VAL A 455 -6.06 -15.21 -25.06
CA VAL A 455 -5.16 -14.06 -25.19
C VAL A 455 -4.16 -14.10 -24.05
N ALA A 456 -2.87 -14.29 -24.34
CA ALA A 456 -1.80 -14.29 -23.37
C ALA A 456 -1.03 -12.95 -23.38
N ILE A 457 -0.74 -12.40 -22.21
CA ILE A 457 0.01 -11.16 -22.08
C ILE A 457 1.31 -11.45 -21.35
N ALA A 458 2.44 -11.21 -22.00
CA ALA A 458 3.78 -11.41 -21.45
C ALA A 458 4.64 -10.14 -21.60
N GLY A 459 5.68 -10.00 -20.79
CA GLY A 459 6.58 -8.86 -20.78
C GLY A 459 6.91 -8.41 -19.36
N ASN A 460 7.60 -7.26 -19.21
CA ASN A 460 8.00 -6.73 -17.93
C ASN A 460 6.99 -5.71 -17.38
N ARG A 461 6.56 -4.74 -18.18
CA ARG A 461 5.68 -3.63 -17.80
C ARG A 461 4.36 -3.61 -18.56
N GLY A 462 3.31 -3.02 -17.96
CA GLY A 462 2.02 -2.79 -18.62
C GLY A 462 1.07 -3.98 -18.66
N LYS A 463 1.49 -5.21 -18.33
CA LYS A 463 0.66 -6.43 -18.41
C LYS A 463 -0.71 -6.32 -17.73
N THR A 464 -0.74 -5.78 -16.52
CA THR A 464 -1.98 -5.71 -15.72
C THR A 464 -2.94 -4.66 -16.28
N VAL A 465 -2.42 -3.54 -16.80
CA VAL A 465 -3.21 -2.51 -17.47
C VAL A 465 -3.78 -3.07 -18.78
N MET A 466 -2.94 -3.72 -19.58
CA MET A 466 -3.31 -4.41 -20.80
C MET A 466 -4.44 -5.41 -20.58
N LYS A 467 -4.29 -6.29 -19.57
CA LYS A 467 -5.30 -7.28 -19.19
C LYS A 467 -6.64 -6.62 -18.83
N ARG A 468 -6.61 -5.53 -18.06
CA ARG A 468 -7.81 -4.79 -17.66
C ARG A 468 -8.52 -4.20 -18.87
N LEU A 469 -7.81 -3.44 -19.70
CA LEU A 469 -8.40 -2.76 -20.87
C LEU A 469 -8.91 -3.74 -21.94
N LEU A 470 -8.18 -4.84 -22.18
CA LEU A 470 -8.66 -5.94 -23.03
C LEU A 470 -9.93 -6.58 -22.44
N GLY A 471 -9.95 -6.83 -21.15
CA GLY A 471 -11.13 -7.39 -20.48
C GLY A 471 -12.35 -6.47 -20.56
N GLU A 472 -12.16 -5.16 -20.40
CA GLU A 472 -13.22 -4.15 -20.52
C GLU A 472 -13.78 -4.08 -21.96
N LEU A 473 -12.92 -3.93 -22.96
CA LEU A 473 -13.37 -3.82 -24.35
C LEU A 473 -14.05 -5.10 -24.86
N LEU A 474 -13.43 -6.26 -24.63
CA LEU A 474 -13.99 -7.54 -25.06
C LEU A 474 -15.25 -7.91 -24.28
N GLY A 475 -15.35 -7.45 -23.03
CA GLY A 475 -16.50 -7.65 -22.15
C GLY A 475 -17.78 -6.96 -22.62
N LEU A 476 -17.70 -6.02 -23.58
CA LEU A 476 -18.88 -5.40 -24.18
C LEU A 476 -19.76 -6.42 -24.95
N ARG A 477 -19.15 -7.49 -25.45
CA ARG A 477 -19.85 -8.46 -26.30
C ARG A 477 -19.67 -9.93 -25.92
N TYR A 478 -18.56 -10.26 -25.25
CA TYR A 478 -18.15 -11.63 -24.96
C TYR A 478 -18.13 -11.94 -23.45
N HIS A 479 -18.30 -13.20 -23.09
CA HIS A 479 -18.06 -13.66 -21.73
C HIS A 479 -16.56 -13.81 -21.50
N VAL A 480 -15.96 -12.78 -20.93
CA VAL A 480 -14.50 -12.68 -20.74
C VAL A 480 -14.12 -13.10 -19.33
N ARG A 481 -13.06 -13.89 -19.21
CA ARG A 481 -12.41 -14.17 -17.94
C ARG A 481 -10.97 -13.73 -17.96
N THR A 482 -10.54 -13.09 -16.86
CA THR A 482 -9.15 -12.68 -16.64
C THR A 482 -8.58 -13.33 -15.40
N ASN A 483 -7.26 -13.57 -15.33
CA ASN A 483 -6.65 -14.07 -14.11
C ASN A 483 -6.42 -12.95 -13.07
N PRO A 484 -6.60 -13.22 -11.75
CA PRO A 484 -6.17 -12.33 -10.68
C PRO A 484 -4.65 -12.08 -10.71
N ARG A 485 -4.18 -10.95 -10.13
CA ARG A 485 -2.76 -10.54 -10.17
C ARG A 485 -1.76 -11.60 -9.73
N SER A 486 -2.14 -12.44 -8.78
CA SER A 486 -1.28 -13.49 -8.19
C SER A 486 -1.40 -14.86 -8.85
N TYR A 487 -2.27 -15.02 -9.86
CA TYR A 487 -2.57 -16.30 -10.52
C TYR A 487 -1.87 -16.44 -11.87
N ASN A 488 -0.64 -15.96 -11.99
CA ASN A 488 0.19 -15.97 -13.20
C ASN A 488 1.35 -16.99 -13.13
N THR A 489 1.26 -17.98 -12.24
CA THR A 489 2.28 -19.01 -11.99
C THR A 489 1.79 -20.40 -12.38
N GLU A 490 2.69 -21.39 -12.30
CA GLU A 490 2.40 -22.82 -12.59
C GLU A 490 1.19 -23.42 -11.84
N ILE A 491 0.87 -22.89 -10.65
CA ILE A 491 -0.30 -23.28 -9.85
C ILE A 491 -1.46 -22.30 -10.05
N GLY A 492 -1.14 -21.01 -10.09
CA GLY A 492 -2.14 -19.94 -10.20
C GLY A 492 -2.87 -20.00 -11.54
N LEU A 493 -2.16 -20.22 -12.64
CA LEU A 493 -2.74 -20.23 -13.97
C LEU A 493 -3.83 -21.31 -14.15
N PRO A 494 -3.62 -22.60 -13.79
CA PRO A 494 -4.69 -23.59 -13.83
C PRO A 494 -5.91 -23.22 -12.99
N LEU A 495 -5.68 -22.64 -11.80
CA LEU A 495 -6.77 -22.21 -10.92
C LEU A 495 -7.57 -21.05 -11.52
N ALA A 496 -6.90 -20.08 -12.14
CA ALA A 496 -7.55 -18.98 -12.85
C ALA A 496 -8.40 -19.49 -14.04
N ILE A 497 -7.86 -20.42 -14.82
CA ILE A 497 -8.58 -21.06 -15.94
C ILE A 497 -9.85 -21.76 -15.43
N LEU A 498 -9.79 -22.43 -14.29
CA LEU A 498 -10.92 -23.14 -13.67
C LEU A 498 -11.82 -22.24 -12.81
N ASN A 499 -11.55 -20.94 -12.72
CA ASN A 499 -12.26 -20.00 -11.84
C ASN A 499 -12.30 -20.41 -10.37
N LEU A 500 -11.18 -20.86 -9.85
CA LEU A 500 -11.07 -21.37 -8.49
C LEU A 500 -10.13 -20.50 -7.66
N GLN A 501 -10.52 -20.27 -6.40
CA GLN A 501 -9.68 -19.64 -5.38
C GLN A 501 -9.35 -20.65 -4.29
N ILE A 502 -8.11 -20.62 -3.79
CA ILE A 502 -7.73 -21.46 -2.64
C ILE A 502 -8.06 -20.66 -1.38
N GLU A 503 -9.13 -21.04 -0.71
CA GLU A 503 -9.51 -20.53 0.61
C GLU A 503 -8.86 -21.39 1.69
N THR A 504 -7.97 -20.79 2.50
CA THR A 504 -7.43 -21.30 3.77
C THR A 504 -6.42 -22.45 3.77
N GLN A 505 -5.69 -22.57 4.92
CA GLN A 505 -4.52 -23.45 5.16
C GLN A 505 -4.87 -24.90 5.55
N SER A 506 -6.13 -25.33 5.50
CA SER A 506 -6.57 -26.67 5.90
C SER A 506 -6.39 -27.69 4.76
N LEU A 507 -5.91 -28.89 5.08
CA LEU A 507 -5.85 -30.03 4.16
C LEU A 507 -7.21 -30.36 3.53
N TRP A 508 -8.28 -30.23 4.32
CA TRP A 508 -9.64 -30.45 3.85
C TRP A 508 -10.06 -29.46 2.74
N ASN A 509 -9.67 -28.22 2.87
CA ASN A 509 -9.95 -27.20 1.84
C ASN A 509 -9.16 -27.43 0.55
N ILE A 510 -7.94 -27.95 0.64
CA ILE A 510 -7.15 -28.33 -0.53
C ILE A 510 -7.85 -29.48 -1.28
N VAL A 511 -8.25 -30.53 -0.57
CA VAL A 511 -8.99 -31.67 -1.13
C VAL A 511 -10.29 -31.21 -1.76
N ARG A 512 -11.07 -30.37 -1.07
CA ARG A 512 -12.28 -29.76 -1.59
C ARG A 512 -12.04 -28.95 -2.87
N THR A 513 -10.95 -28.17 -2.92
CA THR A 513 -10.59 -27.40 -4.10
C THR A 513 -10.20 -28.31 -5.28
N LEU A 514 -9.49 -29.39 -5.04
CA LEU A 514 -9.16 -30.38 -6.09
C LEU A 514 -10.43 -31.08 -6.63
N PHE A 515 -11.39 -31.41 -5.77
CA PHE A 515 -12.70 -31.93 -6.19
C PHE A 515 -13.49 -30.90 -7.01
N ARG A 516 -13.55 -29.63 -6.55
CA ARG A 516 -14.18 -28.55 -7.30
C ARG A 516 -13.51 -28.32 -8.66
N ALA A 517 -12.19 -28.47 -8.73
CA ALA A 517 -11.45 -28.39 -9.99
C ALA A 517 -11.89 -29.46 -10.99
N ALA A 518 -12.01 -30.71 -10.54
CA ALA A 518 -12.50 -31.80 -11.38
C ALA A 518 -13.97 -31.57 -11.83
N TRP A 519 -14.83 -31.17 -10.91
CA TRP A 519 -16.21 -30.84 -11.23
C TRP A 519 -16.32 -29.70 -12.25
N THR A 520 -15.58 -28.60 -12.04
CA THR A 520 -15.56 -27.47 -12.96
C THR A 520 -15.05 -27.86 -14.34
N ALA A 521 -13.95 -28.64 -14.39
CA ALA A 521 -13.38 -29.10 -15.63
C ALA A 521 -14.35 -29.98 -16.46
N CYS A 522 -15.12 -30.84 -15.80
CA CYS A 522 -15.98 -31.82 -16.46
C CYS A 522 -17.43 -31.38 -16.62
N CYS A 523 -17.99 -30.62 -15.66
CA CYS A 523 -19.42 -30.39 -15.53
C CYS A 523 -19.87 -28.94 -15.67
N SER A 524 -18.97 -27.94 -15.59
CA SER A 524 -19.36 -26.53 -15.66
C SER A 524 -20.12 -26.21 -16.96
N ARG A 525 -21.29 -25.58 -16.81
CA ARG A 525 -22.13 -25.08 -17.92
C ARG A 525 -21.88 -23.61 -18.23
N GLU A 526 -20.96 -22.97 -17.53
CA GLU A 526 -20.60 -21.56 -17.71
C GLU A 526 -20.19 -21.28 -19.18
N LYS A 527 -20.70 -20.17 -19.75
CA LYS A 527 -20.22 -19.69 -21.04
C LYS A 527 -18.89 -18.98 -20.83
N LEU A 528 -17.92 -19.22 -21.68
CA LEU A 528 -16.61 -18.58 -21.70
C LEU A 528 -16.18 -18.45 -23.14
N ASP A 529 -16.20 -17.23 -23.65
CA ASP A 529 -15.88 -16.93 -25.05
C ASP A 529 -14.42 -16.49 -25.19
N VAL A 530 -13.91 -15.72 -24.22
CA VAL A 530 -12.54 -15.21 -24.26
C VAL A 530 -11.87 -15.36 -22.89
N LEU A 531 -10.60 -15.77 -22.90
CA LEU A 531 -9.76 -15.93 -21.72
C LEU A 531 -8.51 -15.06 -21.85
N VAL A 532 -8.40 -13.98 -21.07
CA VAL A 532 -7.25 -13.07 -21.07
C VAL A 532 -6.34 -13.38 -19.89
N LEU A 533 -5.14 -13.86 -20.16
CA LEU A 533 -4.20 -14.38 -19.16
C LEU A 533 -2.90 -13.58 -19.12
N GLU A 534 -2.56 -13.05 -17.96
CA GLU A 534 -1.25 -12.48 -17.68
C GLU A 534 -0.28 -13.60 -17.30
N LEU A 535 0.84 -13.71 -18.02
CA LEU A 535 1.89 -14.68 -17.77
C LEU A 535 3.00 -14.07 -16.92
N GLY A 536 3.33 -14.71 -15.81
CA GLY A 536 4.40 -14.30 -14.91
C GLY A 536 5.72 -14.98 -15.26
N ILE A 537 6.77 -14.21 -15.49
CA ILE A 537 8.14 -14.69 -15.68
C ILE A 537 8.91 -14.31 -14.42
N ARG A 538 9.49 -15.27 -13.71
CA ARG A 538 10.30 -15.11 -12.51
C ARG A 538 11.68 -15.74 -12.65
N GLN A 539 11.75 -16.89 -13.33
CA GLN A 539 12.97 -17.67 -13.52
C GLN A 539 12.93 -18.41 -14.85
N ARG A 540 14.10 -18.88 -15.26
CA ARG A 540 14.22 -19.71 -16.47
C ARG A 540 13.36 -20.98 -16.38
N GLY A 541 12.59 -21.23 -17.43
CA GLY A 541 11.71 -22.39 -17.58
C GLY A 541 10.26 -22.14 -17.16
N ASP A 542 9.91 -20.96 -16.61
CA ASP A 542 8.54 -20.63 -16.24
C ASP A 542 7.60 -20.67 -17.45
N MET A 543 8.01 -20.07 -18.56
CA MET A 543 7.18 -20.02 -19.77
C MET A 543 6.87 -21.42 -20.30
N ARG A 544 7.87 -22.31 -20.33
CA ARG A 544 7.64 -23.71 -20.75
C ARG A 544 6.64 -24.44 -19.85
N GLN A 545 6.63 -24.12 -18.54
CA GLN A 545 5.67 -24.72 -17.60
C GLN A 545 4.26 -24.15 -17.79
N LEU A 546 4.11 -22.84 -18.01
CA LEU A 546 2.83 -22.20 -18.28
C LEU A 546 2.21 -22.70 -19.59
N LEU A 547 3.00 -22.83 -20.65
CA LEU A 547 2.58 -23.32 -21.96
C LEU A 547 2.18 -24.80 -21.97
N ARG A 548 2.60 -25.59 -20.97
CA ARG A 548 2.05 -26.94 -20.76
C ARG A 548 0.58 -26.93 -20.36
N THR A 549 0.09 -25.86 -19.79
CA THR A 549 -1.29 -25.73 -19.33
C THR A 549 -2.21 -25.24 -20.44
N MET A 550 -1.76 -24.28 -21.24
CA MET A 550 -2.54 -23.68 -22.32
C MET A 550 -1.62 -23.25 -23.46
N GLN A 551 -2.17 -23.17 -24.66
CA GLN A 551 -1.53 -22.54 -25.81
C GLN A 551 -2.37 -21.31 -26.20
N PRO A 552 -1.77 -20.10 -26.31
CA PRO A 552 -2.51 -18.91 -26.68
C PRO A 552 -2.78 -18.88 -28.19
N ASP A 553 -3.93 -18.34 -28.55
CA ASP A 553 -4.28 -17.99 -29.93
C ASP A 553 -3.67 -16.62 -30.30
N ILE A 554 -3.59 -15.72 -29.30
CA ILE A 554 -3.00 -14.39 -29.44
C ILE A 554 -2.04 -14.15 -28.29
N ALA A 555 -0.83 -13.67 -28.58
CA ALA A 555 0.17 -13.27 -27.60
C ALA A 555 0.48 -11.78 -27.70
N VAL A 556 0.27 -11.03 -26.63
CA VAL A 556 0.61 -9.61 -26.55
C VAL A 556 1.89 -9.45 -25.76
N LEU A 557 2.95 -8.96 -26.40
CA LEU A 557 4.26 -8.76 -25.80
C LEU A 557 4.42 -7.27 -25.45
N THR A 558 4.38 -6.98 -24.14
CA THR A 558 4.57 -5.63 -23.61
C THR A 558 6.05 -5.35 -23.37
N THR A 559 6.41 -4.08 -23.21
CA THR A 559 7.79 -3.60 -23.01
C THR A 559 8.64 -4.50 -22.11
N LEU A 560 9.83 -4.89 -22.57
CA LEU A 560 10.84 -5.62 -21.80
C LEU A 560 11.82 -4.69 -21.10
N THR A 561 12.14 -3.54 -21.73
CA THR A 561 13.17 -2.61 -21.25
C THR A 561 12.76 -1.99 -19.90
N PRO A 562 13.55 -2.12 -18.83
CA PRO A 562 13.27 -1.49 -17.55
C PRO A 562 13.67 -0.02 -17.55
N ASN A 563 12.90 0.86 -16.90
CA ASN A 563 13.27 2.27 -16.80
C ASN A 563 14.43 2.53 -15.81
N PHE A 564 14.70 1.61 -14.87
CA PHE A 564 15.65 1.86 -13.75
C PHE A 564 16.43 0.63 -13.26
N SER A 565 16.40 -0.52 -13.92
CA SER A 565 17.16 -1.69 -13.51
C SER A 565 18.33 -1.94 -14.44
N THR A 566 19.54 -1.97 -13.88
CA THR A 566 20.79 -2.39 -14.55
C THR A 566 21.03 -3.90 -14.46
N ASP A 567 20.04 -4.69 -14.02
CA ASP A 567 20.17 -6.14 -13.88
C ASP A 567 20.09 -6.83 -15.25
N VAL A 568 21.27 -7.02 -15.83
CA VAL A 568 21.46 -7.65 -17.14
C VAL A 568 21.02 -9.12 -17.15
N GLU A 569 21.10 -9.81 -16.01
CA GLU A 569 20.74 -11.24 -15.91
C GLU A 569 19.21 -11.41 -15.91
N LEU A 570 18.50 -10.50 -15.27
CA LEU A 570 17.04 -10.48 -15.30
C LEU A 570 16.51 -10.19 -16.72
N LEU A 571 17.13 -9.25 -17.43
CA LEU A 571 16.79 -8.95 -18.82
C LEU A 571 17.02 -10.14 -19.75
N ARG A 572 18.15 -10.84 -19.59
CA ARG A 572 18.42 -12.06 -20.35
C ARG A 572 17.38 -13.15 -20.05
N THR A 573 16.99 -13.31 -18.80
CA THR A 573 15.95 -14.27 -18.42
C THR A 573 14.61 -13.94 -19.08
N PHE A 574 14.19 -12.67 -19.06
CA PHE A 574 12.97 -12.25 -19.77
C PHE A 574 13.07 -12.52 -21.26
N GLN A 575 14.18 -12.18 -21.89
CA GLN A 575 14.40 -12.40 -23.32
C GLN A 575 14.35 -13.88 -23.69
N GLU A 576 15.02 -14.76 -22.92
CA GLU A 576 15.03 -16.21 -23.14
C GLU A 576 13.63 -16.83 -22.95
N GLU A 577 12.86 -16.35 -21.95
CA GLU A 577 11.51 -16.85 -21.70
C GLU A 577 10.52 -16.40 -22.77
N ILE A 578 10.63 -15.15 -23.26
CA ILE A 578 9.82 -14.67 -24.41
C ILE A 578 10.21 -15.44 -25.68
N GLN A 579 11.49 -15.70 -25.91
CA GLN A 579 11.96 -16.51 -27.01
C GLN A 579 11.41 -17.95 -26.93
N THR A 580 11.33 -18.51 -25.71
CA THR A 580 10.70 -19.81 -25.44
C THR A 580 9.20 -19.78 -25.80
N LEU A 581 8.47 -18.69 -25.45
CA LEU A 581 7.08 -18.52 -25.88
C LEU A 581 6.98 -18.55 -27.41
N CYS A 582 7.75 -17.71 -28.10
CA CYS A 582 7.73 -17.60 -29.55
C CYS A 582 8.03 -18.93 -30.28
N GLN A 583 8.99 -19.70 -29.76
CA GLN A 583 9.37 -21.00 -30.32
C GLN A 583 8.35 -22.11 -30.02
N THR A 584 7.66 -22.05 -28.88
CA THR A 584 6.78 -23.13 -28.42
C THR A 584 5.39 -23.06 -29.05
N VAL A 585 4.85 -21.85 -29.27
CA VAL A 585 3.46 -21.70 -29.74
C VAL A 585 3.30 -21.83 -31.27
N GLY A 586 4.40 -21.77 -32.03
CA GLY A 586 4.41 -22.03 -33.48
C GLY A 586 3.61 -21.03 -34.32
N SER A 587 3.21 -21.46 -35.53
CA SER A 587 2.52 -20.61 -36.50
C SER A 587 1.04 -20.36 -36.23
N HIS A 588 0.47 -20.97 -35.19
CA HIS A 588 -0.95 -20.83 -34.86
C HIS A 588 -1.25 -19.61 -33.97
N CYS A 589 -0.23 -19.01 -33.36
CA CYS A 589 -0.39 -17.87 -32.47
C CYS A 589 -0.10 -16.57 -33.20
N HIS A 590 -1.01 -15.59 -33.07
CA HIS A 590 -0.80 -14.23 -33.56
C HIS A 590 -0.10 -13.38 -32.51
N PHE A 591 0.90 -12.60 -32.93
CA PHE A 591 1.69 -11.76 -32.02
C PHE A 591 1.41 -10.28 -32.22
N LEU A 592 1.06 -9.59 -31.12
CA LEU A 592 1.08 -8.12 -31.01
C LEU A 592 2.29 -7.73 -30.17
N ILE A 593 3.19 -6.93 -30.70
CA ILE A 593 4.50 -6.66 -30.11
C ILE A 593 4.72 -5.16 -29.99
N ASP A 594 5.23 -4.71 -28.84
CA ASP A 594 5.74 -3.34 -28.69
C ASP A 594 6.89 -3.11 -29.68
N GLY A 595 6.59 -2.42 -30.77
CA GLY A 595 7.52 -2.16 -31.85
C GLY A 595 8.54 -1.04 -31.57
N ASP A 596 8.39 -0.35 -30.43
CA ASP A 596 9.33 0.66 -29.96
C ASP A 596 10.34 0.07 -28.93
N ASP A 597 10.16 -1.19 -28.53
CA ASP A 597 11.10 -1.92 -27.67
C ASP A 597 12.13 -2.68 -28.54
N ARG A 598 13.41 -2.30 -28.40
CA ARG A 598 14.50 -2.87 -29.20
C ARG A 598 14.67 -4.38 -29.00
N LEU A 599 14.55 -4.86 -27.76
CA LEU A 599 14.71 -6.29 -27.44
C LEU A 599 13.58 -7.12 -28.04
N LEU A 600 12.35 -6.62 -28.03
CA LEU A 600 11.22 -7.28 -28.67
C LEU A 600 11.30 -7.24 -30.19
N SER A 601 11.85 -6.19 -30.77
CA SER A 601 12.11 -6.12 -32.22
C SER A 601 13.11 -7.18 -32.67
N GLU A 602 14.14 -7.47 -31.88
CA GLU A 602 15.09 -8.57 -32.14
C GLU A 602 14.42 -9.94 -32.07
N VAL A 603 13.52 -10.15 -31.08
CA VAL A 603 12.76 -11.40 -30.94
C VAL A 603 11.77 -11.57 -32.09
N ALA A 604 11.18 -10.49 -32.60
CA ALA A 604 10.22 -10.52 -33.69
C ALA A 604 10.76 -11.19 -34.97
N HIS A 605 12.06 -11.07 -35.23
CA HIS A 605 12.72 -11.74 -36.37
C HIS A 605 12.77 -13.26 -36.27
N THR A 606 12.52 -13.82 -35.08
CA THR A 606 12.50 -15.27 -34.85
C THR A 606 11.12 -15.90 -35.01
N LEU A 607 10.09 -15.11 -35.29
CA LEU A 607 8.72 -15.59 -35.42
C LEU A 607 8.47 -16.21 -36.79
N SER A 608 7.66 -17.28 -36.80
CA SER A 608 7.26 -17.99 -38.04
C SER A 608 6.22 -17.22 -38.87
N ALA A 609 5.49 -16.29 -38.26
CA ALA A 609 4.51 -15.43 -38.88
C ALA A 609 4.82 -13.94 -38.54
N PRO A 610 4.56 -13.00 -39.46
CA PRO A 610 4.83 -11.59 -39.20
C PRO A 610 3.97 -11.06 -38.07
N PRO A 611 4.57 -10.43 -37.04
CA PRO A 611 3.84 -9.85 -35.94
C PRO A 611 3.17 -8.53 -36.31
N VAL A 612 2.14 -8.13 -35.56
CA VAL A 612 1.56 -6.81 -35.61
C VAL A 612 2.29 -5.92 -34.61
N PHE A 613 2.89 -4.85 -35.07
CA PHE A 613 3.63 -3.91 -34.23
C PHE A 613 2.73 -2.81 -33.64
N LEU A 614 2.82 -2.61 -32.35
CA LEU A 614 2.27 -1.48 -31.62
C LEU A 614 3.32 -0.37 -31.62
N ARG A 615 3.01 0.81 -32.15
CA ARG A 615 3.99 1.90 -32.28
C ARG A 615 3.43 3.24 -31.81
N ARG A 616 4.26 4.03 -31.16
CA ARG A 616 3.93 5.41 -30.74
C ARG A 616 3.59 6.32 -31.95
N SER A 617 4.19 6.08 -33.10
CA SER A 617 3.92 6.81 -34.31
C SER A 617 2.47 6.69 -34.81
N GLN A 618 1.70 5.73 -34.31
CA GLN A 618 0.27 5.56 -34.59
C GLN A 618 -0.63 6.46 -33.72
N TRP A 619 -0.05 7.29 -32.87
CA TRP A 619 -0.75 8.25 -32.06
C TRP A 619 -0.43 9.68 -32.50
N SER A 620 -1.45 10.53 -32.60
CA SER A 620 -1.31 11.97 -32.80
C SER A 620 -2.09 12.73 -31.72
N ALA A 621 -1.62 13.92 -31.35
CA ALA A 621 -2.31 14.82 -30.43
C ALA A 621 -2.75 16.06 -31.21
N ASN A 622 -4.01 16.46 -31.10
CA ASN A 622 -4.53 17.71 -31.61
C ASN A 622 -5.21 18.47 -30.45
N GLY A 623 -5.59 19.72 -30.65
CA GLY A 623 -6.21 20.57 -29.63
C GLY A 623 -7.53 20.01 -29.03
N GLN A 624 -8.04 18.87 -29.51
CA GLN A 624 -9.27 18.22 -29.09
C GLN A 624 -9.02 16.87 -28.36
N GLY A 625 -7.75 16.42 -28.22
CA GLY A 625 -7.41 15.16 -27.52
C GLY A 625 -6.41 14.29 -28.27
N LEU A 626 -6.38 13.01 -27.91
CA LEU A 626 -5.52 11.99 -28.52
C LEU A 626 -6.27 11.26 -29.63
N THR A 627 -5.55 10.98 -30.71
CA THR A 627 -6.09 10.26 -31.88
C THR A 627 -5.24 9.02 -32.12
N LEU A 628 -5.86 7.84 -32.19
CA LEU A 628 -5.25 6.57 -32.56
C LEU A 628 -5.50 6.27 -34.05
N HIS A 629 -4.43 6.03 -34.80
CA HIS A 629 -4.48 5.58 -36.19
C HIS A 629 -4.31 4.06 -36.27
N SER A 630 -5.34 3.33 -36.65
CA SER A 630 -5.34 1.88 -36.81
C SER A 630 -5.64 1.53 -38.29
N GLY A 631 -4.58 1.23 -39.06
CA GLY A 631 -4.70 0.99 -40.50
C GLY A 631 -5.31 2.18 -41.22
N GLN A 632 -6.46 1.99 -41.88
CA GLN A 632 -7.22 3.06 -42.53
C GLN A 632 -8.22 3.77 -41.63
N ARG A 633 -8.36 3.33 -40.36
CA ARG A 633 -9.32 3.87 -39.40
C ARG A 633 -8.65 4.82 -38.44
N THR A 634 -9.42 5.79 -37.98
CA THR A 634 -8.97 6.79 -37.02
C THR A 634 -9.98 6.86 -35.87
N TYR A 635 -9.47 6.80 -34.65
CA TYR A 635 -10.27 6.84 -33.44
C TYR A 635 -9.88 8.04 -32.59
N GLN A 636 -10.86 8.85 -32.22
CA GLN A 636 -10.70 9.86 -31.18
C GLN A 636 -10.72 9.16 -29.80
N VAL A 637 -9.79 9.51 -28.92
CA VAL A 637 -9.69 8.95 -27.58
C VAL A 637 -9.82 10.08 -26.58
N THR A 638 -11.00 10.22 -26.00
CA THR A 638 -11.28 11.21 -24.93
C THR A 638 -11.11 10.61 -23.55
N ARG A 639 -11.00 9.29 -23.45
CA ARG A 639 -10.68 8.58 -22.23
C ARG A 639 -9.34 9.07 -21.68
N GLU A 640 -9.31 9.42 -20.39
CA GLU A 640 -8.11 9.93 -19.73
C GLU A 640 -7.01 8.87 -19.66
N LEU A 641 -5.88 9.14 -20.32
CA LEU A 641 -4.73 8.25 -20.40
C LEU A 641 -3.55 8.83 -19.61
N ILE A 642 -3.17 8.17 -18.52
CA ILE A 642 -2.15 8.64 -17.59
C ILE A 642 -0.73 8.32 -18.07
N GLY A 643 -0.54 7.45 -19.08
CA GLY A 643 0.79 7.07 -19.50
C GLY A 643 0.91 6.20 -20.75
N GLU A 644 2.14 5.95 -21.14
CA GLU A 644 2.52 5.21 -22.34
C GLU A 644 2.02 3.76 -22.36
N SER A 645 2.04 3.09 -21.20
CA SER A 645 1.52 1.73 -21.07
C SER A 645 0.02 1.63 -21.33
N GLU A 646 -0.75 2.69 -21.06
CA GLU A 646 -2.19 2.73 -21.35
C GLU A 646 -2.45 2.95 -22.81
N ARG A 647 -1.70 3.83 -23.47
CA ARG A 647 -1.80 4.04 -24.94
C ARG A 647 -1.52 2.75 -25.68
N MET A 648 -0.43 2.06 -25.35
CA MET A 648 -0.11 0.77 -25.95
C MET A 648 -1.20 -0.27 -25.68
N SER A 649 -1.76 -0.26 -24.47
CA SER A 649 -2.83 -1.20 -24.09
C SER A 649 -4.12 -0.96 -24.88
N ILE A 650 -4.50 0.29 -25.08
CA ILE A 650 -5.65 0.65 -25.91
C ILE A 650 -5.40 0.27 -27.38
N GLN A 651 -4.22 0.57 -27.89
CA GLN A 651 -3.85 0.21 -29.25
C GLN A 651 -3.93 -1.30 -29.50
N ALA A 652 -3.37 -2.10 -28.56
CA ALA A 652 -3.48 -3.56 -28.63
C ALA A 652 -4.94 -4.03 -28.56
N ALA A 653 -5.75 -3.42 -27.68
CA ALA A 653 -7.15 -3.77 -27.52
C ALA A 653 -7.97 -3.47 -28.79
N VAL A 654 -7.76 -2.30 -29.39
CA VAL A 654 -8.42 -1.90 -30.65
C VAL A 654 -8.02 -2.82 -31.79
N LEU A 655 -6.72 -3.05 -31.99
CA LEU A 655 -6.22 -3.94 -33.04
C LEU A 655 -6.74 -5.36 -32.90
N LEU A 656 -6.76 -5.88 -31.65
CA LEU A 656 -7.29 -7.21 -31.35
C LEU A 656 -8.80 -7.27 -31.67
N ALA A 657 -9.55 -6.24 -31.27
CA ALA A 657 -10.97 -6.14 -31.53
C ALA A 657 -11.27 -6.11 -33.05
N GLU A 658 -10.51 -5.33 -33.81
CA GLU A 658 -10.67 -5.19 -35.24
C GLU A 658 -10.34 -6.46 -36.04
N GLN A 659 -9.33 -7.21 -35.63
CA GLN A 659 -8.78 -8.31 -36.43
C GLN A 659 -9.30 -9.69 -36.05
N TRP A 660 -9.67 -9.89 -34.78
CA TRP A 660 -9.97 -11.24 -34.24
C TRP A 660 -11.33 -11.32 -33.54
N THR A 661 -12.16 -10.29 -33.60
CA THR A 661 -13.49 -10.30 -32.98
C THR A 661 -14.56 -9.68 -33.91
N ASP A 662 -15.84 -9.89 -33.53
CA ASP A 662 -16.98 -9.29 -34.22
C ASP A 662 -17.42 -7.95 -33.64
N LEU A 663 -16.56 -7.29 -32.82
CA LEU A 663 -16.84 -5.98 -32.27
C LEU A 663 -16.96 -4.93 -33.39
N THR A 664 -18.02 -4.16 -33.33
CA THR A 664 -18.29 -3.10 -34.32
C THR A 664 -17.42 -1.86 -34.05
N THR A 665 -17.20 -1.06 -35.09
CA THR A 665 -16.51 0.23 -34.94
C THR A 665 -17.21 1.16 -33.94
N ALA A 666 -18.53 1.06 -33.80
CA ALA A 666 -19.33 1.85 -32.88
C ALA A 666 -19.02 1.43 -31.41
N GLU A 667 -18.99 0.13 -31.12
CA GLU A 667 -18.64 -0.40 -29.80
C GLU A 667 -17.20 -0.01 -29.38
N ILE A 668 -16.26 -0.07 -30.32
CA ILE A 668 -14.87 0.36 -30.09
C ILE A 668 -14.80 1.87 -29.79
N ARG A 669 -15.56 2.70 -30.57
CA ARG A 669 -15.63 4.15 -30.31
C ARG A 669 -16.23 4.45 -28.94
N CYS A 670 -17.34 3.81 -28.57
CA CYS A 670 -17.98 3.97 -27.25
C CYS A 670 -16.98 3.67 -26.12
N PHE A 671 -16.19 2.60 -26.21
CA PHE A 671 -15.14 2.28 -25.26
C PHE A 671 -14.06 3.36 -25.14
N LEU A 672 -13.70 4.01 -26.26
CA LEU A 672 -12.64 5.01 -26.33
C LEU A 672 -13.07 6.42 -25.88
N THR A 673 -14.37 6.72 -25.94
CA THR A 673 -14.90 8.05 -25.59
C THR A 673 -15.52 8.14 -24.21
N GLU A 674 -15.74 7.00 -23.50
CA GLU A 674 -16.47 6.95 -22.23
C GLU A 674 -17.88 7.58 -22.30
N GLU A 675 -18.45 7.72 -23.49
CA GLU A 675 -19.83 8.15 -23.64
C GLU A 675 -20.75 7.03 -23.16
N GLU A 676 -21.35 7.21 -21.97
CA GLU A 676 -22.54 6.44 -21.58
C GLU A 676 -23.63 6.73 -22.59
N ASP A 677 -24.05 5.71 -23.32
CA ASP A 677 -25.23 5.75 -24.21
C ASP A 677 -26.49 5.97 -23.38
N ARG A 678 -26.78 7.23 -23.03
CA ARG A 678 -28.01 7.70 -22.33
C ARG A 678 -29.15 8.00 -23.29
N SER A 679 -29.11 7.52 -24.51
CA SER A 679 -30.23 7.73 -25.42
C SER A 679 -30.52 6.49 -26.25
N GLN A 680 -31.25 5.55 -25.70
CA GLN A 680 -32.29 4.76 -26.39
C GLN A 680 -32.74 3.59 -25.51
N ASN A 681 -33.69 3.85 -24.63
CA ASN A 681 -34.76 2.92 -24.30
C ASN A 681 -35.93 3.66 -23.63
N GLY A 682 -36.56 4.50 -24.43
CA GLY A 682 -37.94 4.86 -24.24
C GLY A 682 -38.76 4.07 -25.23
N THR A 683 -39.78 3.34 -24.70
CA THR A 683 -40.90 2.68 -25.41
C THR A 683 -40.59 1.39 -26.18
N ALA A 684 -40.99 0.26 -25.60
CA ALA A 684 -42.13 -0.55 -26.07
C ALA A 684 -42.27 -1.88 -25.30
N HIS A 685 -43.39 -1.99 -24.62
CA HIS A 685 -44.35 -3.08 -24.54
C HIS A 685 -43.93 -4.52 -24.22
N ILE A 686 -44.60 -4.94 -23.13
CA ILE A 686 -45.12 -6.23 -22.65
C ILE A 686 -44.16 -7.09 -21.87
#